data_e8b5c4e231cafee066d246eb18824bb5
#
_entry.id   e8b5c4e231cafee066d246eb18824bb5
#
_cell.length_a   1.000
_cell.length_b   1.000
_cell.length_c   1.000
_cell.angle_alpha   90.00
_cell.angle_beta   90.00
_cell.angle_gamma   90.00
#
_symmetry.space_group_name_H-M   'P 1'
#
loop_
_entity.id
_entity.type
_entity.pdbx_description
1 polymer ?
#
loop_
_entity_poly.entity_id
_entity_poly.type
_entity_poly.pdbx_seq_one_letter_code
_entity_poly.pdbx_strand_id
1 'polypeptide(L)'
;MLTPEKIAQALACGQPRCSCGKRSGDGFLSHCPAHQDNRPSLAISERDGKILVKCFAGCPQEAVILALKQRGLWPVAESARGYKGNNTSGEGRNRATAEEKRNKNRGQGGCRPEAEGGNRSATAQSGITLAELAQAKGIPVENLQTWGVAEIKLRGVPALRIPYMNQGGEVVGVRFRHSLNGAQRFSWRKGDRVTLYGQWLMAEFRKKGWCLLVEGETDCWTAWLHGLPAVGIPGKSTWRSEWGEWFSNLHVYLWQEPDAAELPDKVAGHIPHLMVIPAPGDFKDLNDAHVKGQEVQNFIENLKSKAIPAAILIKEQRDEQVKVLKEKAGAVLCASDPLEMVKAQIRSLGYGGSLTPTLITYLAATSRLLAMRPGAMPVHLLLTSQASAGKSYTLQMILRLLPLEAYHQIAAGSPRALIYDEAQLVHKVLVFGEADSLPAGEDNPAASAIRNLLQDHHLHYEVTVRDPETGKHVVDRISKPGPTVLVSTSTKRLGQQLDTRVFSLEINDGAEHIREALNTQAELELAEALEPDGGLIAYQGYLQLLAPWEVRVPFVRELAREIGKQATVPRILRDFARLLSLIKAVAVIRHKHRSKDGRGRVLASIEDYRLVYELVGQMYETTITGASQSIRDVVQAVEKLGMEEATVVDVAKRLGINKSTAWRRVKAAIRQGWLINTETRRGFPASLKLGDPLPEVAGLPDPERLRGFNYGTVEATETATDQHPGKTDDSVGGCAVAPETDDDDPLVLKAGLI
;
A
#
# COMPACT_ATOMS: atom_id res chain seq x y z
N MET A 1 -12.22 6.70 -34.42
CA MET A 1 -11.28 7.07 -33.34
C MET A 1 -12.04 7.66 -32.15
N LEU A 2 -11.71 7.31 -30.95
CA LEU A 2 -12.22 7.91 -29.73
C LEU A 2 -11.56 9.30 -29.58
N THR A 3 -12.38 10.34 -29.44
CA THR A 3 -11.91 11.71 -29.18
C THR A 3 -12.29 12.11 -27.74
N PRO A 4 -11.61 13.08 -27.13
CA PRO A 4 -11.99 13.59 -25.80
C PRO A 4 -13.46 13.97 -25.68
N GLU A 5 -14.02 14.54 -26.74
CA GLU A 5 -15.43 14.91 -26.81
C GLU A 5 -16.36 13.70 -26.73
N LYS A 6 -16.11 12.65 -27.54
CA LYS A 6 -16.90 11.43 -27.52
C LYS A 6 -16.86 10.74 -26.17
N ILE A 7 -15.69 10.71 -25.50
CA ILE A 7 -15.55 10.15 -24.16
C ILE A 7 -16.37 10.96 -23.15
N ALA A 8 -16.27 12.29 -23.20
CA ALA A 8 -16.99 13.16 -22.28
C ALA A 8 -18.52 13.08 -22.47
N GLN A 9 -18.99 12.96 -23.69
CA GLN A 9 -20.40 12.79 -24.03
C GLN A 9 -20.94 11.43 -23.55
N ALA A 10 -20.17 10.35 -23.71
CA ALA A 10 -20.54 9.02 -23.25
C ALA A 10 -20.63 8.92 -21.70
N LEU A 11 -19.93 9.80 -20.98
CA LEU A 11 -19.98 9.90 -19.52
C LEU A 11 -20.97 10.96 -19.01
N ALA A 12 -21.75 11.58 -19.89
CA ALA A 12 -22.70 12.62 -19.51
C ALA A 12 -23.95 12.01 -18.86
N CYS A 13 -24.44 12.59 -17.76
CA CYS A 13 -25.57 12.09 -17.00
C CYS A 13 -26.96 12.42 -17.60
N GLY A 14 -27.00 13.20 -18.68
CA GLY A 14 -28.26 13.61 -19.36
C GLY A 14 -29.11 14.64 -18.60
N GLN A 15 -28.69 15.11 -17.42
CA GLN A 15 -29.47 16.08 -16.64
C GLN A 15 -29.35 17.50 -17.22
N PRO A 16 -30.46 18.24 -17.42
CA PRO A 16 -30.45 19.56 -18.11
C PRO A 16 -29.57 20.63 -17.47
N ARG A 17 -29.39 20.56 -16.14
CA ARG A 17 -28.60 21.53 -15.38
C ARG A 17 -27.14 21.09 -15.11
N CYS A 18 -26.75 19.90 -15.58
CA CYS A 18 -25.39 19.40 -15.39
C CYS A 18 -24.44 19.98 -16.44
N SER A 19 -23.22 20.30 -16.03
CA SER A 19 -22.16 20.78 -16.91
C SER A 19 -21.34 19.65 -17.56
N CYS A 20 -21.66 18.38 -17.30
CA CYS A 20 -20.94 17.23 -17.86
C CYS A 20 -21.13 17.14 -19.40
N GLY A 21 -20.10 16.63 -20.08
CA GLY A 21 -20.07 16.55 -21.54
C GLY A 21 -19.82 17.88 -22.25
N LYS A 22 -19.72 19.00 -21.52
CA LYS A 22 -19.46 20.32 -22.08
C LYS A 22 -17.97 20.64 -22.15
N ARG A 23 -17.59 21.49 -23.09
CA ARG A 23 -16.21 21.98 -23.24
C ARG A 23 -15.84 22.84 -22.02
N SER A 24 -14.64 22.60 -21.46
CA SER A 24 -14.09 23.34 -20.33
C SER A 24 -12.59 23.56 -20.57
N GLY A 25 -12.18 24.79 -20.84
CA GLY A 25 -10.82 25.13 -21.25
C GLY A 25 -10.39 24.40 -22.52
N ASP A 26 -9.20 23.79 -22.49
CA ASP A 26 -8.64 23.04 -23.63
C ASP A 26 -9.17 21.60 -23.74
N GLY A 27 -10.18 21.23 -22.96
CA GLY A 27 -10.74 19.89 -22.95
C GLY A 27 -12.23 19.86 -22.64
N PHE A 28 -12.69 18.75 -22.07
CA PHE A 28 -14.07 18.50 -21.71
C PHE A 28 -14.15 18.10 -20.24
N LEU A 29 -15.24 18.43 -19.57
CA LEU A 29 -15.52 18.04 -18.19
C LEU A 29 -16.67 17.03 -18.16
N SER A 30 -16.52 15.92 -17.42
CA SER A 30 -17.58 14.92 -17.29
C SER A 30 -17.55 14.25 -15.92
N HIS A 31 -18.49 13.32 -15.67
CA HIS A 31 -18.47 12.51 -14.47
C HIS A 31 -17.33 11.48 -14.51
N CYS A 32 -16.68 11.28 -13.39
CA CYS A 32 -15.61 10.30 -13.28
C CYS A 32 -16.18 8.89 -13.15
N PRO A 33 -15.78 7.92 -14.00
CA PRO A 33 -16.29 6.57 -13.94
C PRO A 33 -15.62 5.72 -12.84
N ALA A 34 -14.59 6.25 -12.18
CA ALA A 34 -13.81 5.53 -11.16
C ALA A 34 -14.32 5.73 -9.73
N HIS A 35 -15.32 6.60 -9.52
CA HIS A 35 -16.00 6.79 -8.22
C HIS A 35 -17.44 7.24 -8.45
N GLN A 36 -18.26 7.20 -7.41
CA GLN A 36 -19.62 7.73 -7.46
C GLN A 36 -19.57 9.26 -7.50
N ASP A 37 -19.75 9.83 -8.71
CA ASP A 37 -19.52 11.23 -8.99
C ASP A 37 -20.84 12.00 -9.11
N ASN A 38 -21.19 12.78 -8.11
CA ASN A 38 -22.41 13.59 -8.06
C ASN A 38 -22.23 14.96 -8.75
N ARG A 39 -20.98 15.37 -9.03
CA ARG A 39 -20.64 16.60 -9.76
C ARG A 39 -19.51 16.31 -10.74
N PRO A 40 -19.56 16.78 -11.99
CA PRO A 40 -18.52 16.51 -12.97
C PRO A 40 -17.13 16.83 -12.44
N SER A 41 -16.28 15.82 -12.29
CA SER A 41 -14.95 15.93 -11.71
C SER A 41 -13.83 15.44 -12.63
N LEU A 42 -14.15 14.86 -13.80
CA LEU A 42 -13.18 14.33 -14.74
C LEU A 42 -12.92 15.30 -15.89
N ALA A 43 -11.72 15.83 -15.97
CA ALA A 43 -11.22 16.56 -17.14
C ALA A 43 -10.63 15.58 -18.16
N ILE A 44 -10.98 15.76 -19.43
CA ILE A 44 -10.54 14.96 -20.56
C ILE A 44 -10.03 15.92 -21.64
N SER A 45 -8.77 15.78 -22.03
CA SER A 45 -8.12 16.62 -23.04
C SER A 45 -7.26 15.81 -24.00
N GLU A 46 -6.76 16.43 -25.05
CA GLU A 46 -5.80 15.82 -25.96
C GLU A 46 -4.56 16.71 -26.07
N ARG A 47 -3.40 16.06 -26.01
CA ARG A 47 -2.13 16.74 -26.23
C ARG A 47 -1.18 15.80 -26.98
N ASP A 48 -0.58 16.30 -28.03
CA ASP A 48 0.36 15.54 -28.89
C ASP A 48 -0.24 14.20 -29.38
N GLY A 49 -1.54 14.20 -29.77
CA GLY A 49 -2.25 13.00 -30.23
C GLY A 49 -2.56 11.97 -29.13
N LYS A 50 -2.35 12.32 -27.84
CA LYS A 50 -2.65 11.45 -26.71
C LYS A 50 -3.80 12.00 -25.88
N ILE A 51 -4.73 11.12 -25.50
CA ILE A 51 -5.82 11.47 -24.59
C ILE A 51 -5.27 11.52 -23.16
N LEU A 52 -5.51 12.64 -22.50
CA LEU A 52 -5.15 12.86 -21.08
C LEU A 52 -6.43 12.95 -20.27
N VAL A 53 -6.43 12.30 -19.10
CA VAL A 53 -7.53 12.32 -18.13
C VAL A 53 -7.04 12.68 -16.75
N LYS A 54 -7.82 13.51 -16.03
CA LYS A 54 -7.53 13.89 -14.66
C LYS A 54 -8.83 14.04 -13.86
N CYS A 55 -8.98 13.26 -12.82
CA CYS A 55 -10.07 13.40 -11.86
C CYS A 55 -9.70 14.43 -10.79
N PHE A 56 -10.54 15.47 -10.62
CA PHE A 56 -10.34 16.50 -9.59
C PHE A 56 -10.84 16.08 -8.21
N ALA A 57 -11.59 14.96 -8.12
CA ALA A 57 -11.98 14.36 -6.85
C ALA A 57 -10.90 13.42 -6.26
N GLY A 58 -9.71 13.36 -6.89
CA GLY A 58 -8.56 12.65 -6.33
C GLY A 58 -8.36 11.21 -6.81
N CYS A 59 -9.17 10.68 -7.74
CA CYS A 59 -8.92 9.34 -8.28
C CYS A 59 -7.56 9.27 -8.98
N PRO A 60 -6.75 8.22 -8.74
CA PRO A 60 -5.53 7.97 -9.50
C PRO A 60 -5.82 7.88 -10.99
N GLN A 61 -4.91 8.38 -11.82
CA GLN A 61 -5.10 8.40 -13.29
C GLN A 61 -5.30 6.99 -13.84
N GLU A 62 -4.62 6.00 -13.28
CA GLU A 62 -4.73 4.60 -13.69
C GLU A 62 -6.10 4.02 -13.39
N ALA A 63 -6.70 4.34 -12.24
CA ALA A 63 -8.06 3.92 -11.89
C ALA A 63 -9.10 4.52 -12.86
N VAL A 64 -8.90 5.80 -13.25
CA VAL A 64 -9.75 6.45 -14.24
C VAL A 64 -9.60 5.80 -15.63
N ILE A 65 -8.37 5.52 -16.06
CA ILE A 65 -8.09 4.85 -17.33
C ILE A 65 -8.67 3.43 -17.32
N LEU A 66 -8.54 2.71 -16.21
CA LEU A 66 -9.11 1.37 -16.07
C LEU A 66 -10.64 1.39 -16.21
N ALA A 67 -11.30 2.29 -15.49
CA ALA A 67 -12.75 2.46 -15.56
C ALA A 67 -13.23 2.92 -16.96
N LEU A 68 -12.43 3.69 -17.68
CA LEU A 68 -12.70 4.05 -19.08
C LEU A 68 -12.51 2.87 -20.03
N LYS A 69 -11.49 2.02 -19.80
CA LYS A 69 -11.27 0.79 -20.57
C LYS A 69 -12.42 -0.20 -20.39
N GLN A 70 -12.88 -0.39 -19.16
CA GLN A 70 -14.02 -1.26 -18.84
C GLN A 70 -15.30 -0.83 -19.55
N ARG A 71 -15.45 0.45 -19.83
CA ARG A 71 -16.59 1.02 -20.58
C ARG A 71 -16.34 1.13 -22.08
N GLY A 72 -15.23 0.60 -22.62
CA GLY A 72 -14.86 0.72 -24.03
C GLY A 72 -14.54 2.16 -24.46
N LEU A 73 -14.30 3.07 -23.53
CA LEU A 73 -14.07 4.50 -23.76
C LEU A 73 -12.60 4.90 -23.70
N TRP A 74 -11.67 3.95 -23.88
CA TRP A 74 -10.25 4.22 -23.95
C TRP A 74 -9.64 3.62 -25.22
N PRO A 75 -8.78 4.37 -25.96
CA PRO A 75 -8.17 3.86 -27.19
C PRO A 75 -7.33 2.62 -26.88
N VAL A 76 -7.62 1.52 -27.56
CA VAL A 76 -6.75 0.33 -27.56
C VAL A 76 -5.60 0.62 -28.52
N ALA A 77 -4.36 0.52 -28.07
CA ALA A 77 -3.20 0.60 -28.94
C ALA A 77 -3.28 -0.55 -29.95
N GLU A 78 -3.48 -0.26 -31.24
CA GLU A 78 -3.33 -1.25 -32.28
C GLU A 78 -1.88 -1.75 -32.25
N SER A 79 -1.71 -3.03 -31.94
CA SER A 79 -0.43 -3.71 -32.06
C SER A 79 0.01 -3.66 -33.52
N ALA A 80 1.08 -2.95 -33.79
CA ALA A 80 1.72 -2.91 -35.09
C ALA A 80 2.06 -4.35 -35.55
N ARG A 81 1.34 -4.86 -36.53
CA ARG A 81 1.69 -6.05 -37.29
C ARG A 81 2.82 -5.68 -38.25
N GLY A 82 3.91 -6.43 -38.16
CA GLY A 82 4.76 -6.74 -39.29
C GLY A 82 6.00 -5.87 -39.44
N TYR A 83 7.11 -6.34 -38.91
CA TYR A 83 8.39 -6.18 -39.61
C TYR A 83 9.10 -7.55 -39.66
N LYS A 84 9.19 -8.05 -40.89
CA LYS A 84 10.00 -9.24 -41.27
C LYS A 84 11.48 -8.90 -41.08
N GLY A 85 12.18 -9.89 -40.60
CA GLY A 85 13.61 -9.83 -40.35
C GLY A 85 14.46 -9.61 -41.58
N ASN A 86 15.66 -9.15 -41.33
CA ASN A 86 16.85 -9.56 -42.04
C ASN A 86 18.05 -9.53 -41.10
N ASN A 87 18.69 -10.69 -41.01
CA ASN A 87 20.02 -10.89 -40.49
C ASN A 87 21.03 -10.07 -41.27
N THR A 88 21.97 -9.44 -40.60
CA THR A 88 23.40 -9.62 -40.95
C THR A 88 24.29 -9.21 -39.78
N SER A 89 25.21 -10.07 -39.51
CA SER A 89 26.43 -10.04 -38.69
C SER A 89 27.32 -8.82 -38.89
N GLY A 90 28.02 -8.40 -37.85
CA GLY A 90 29.17 -7.50 -37.96
C GLY A 90 29.76 -7.09 -36.61
N GLU A 91 30.86 -7.71 -36.30
CA GLU A 91 31.79 -7.45 -35.19
C GLU A 91 32.37 -6.03 -35.19
N GLY A 92 32.80 -5.55 -34.06
CA GLY A 92 33.97 -4.65 -34.01
C GLY A 92 33.96 -3.53 -32.97
N ARG A 93 34.51 -3.79 -31.84
CA ARG A 93 35.62 -3.10 -31.11
C ARG A 93 35.70 -1.57 -31.05
N ASN A 94 35.93 -1.15 -29.81
CA ASN A 94 36.84 -0.11 -29.27
C ASN A 94 36.31 1.33 -29.06
N ARG A 95 36.26 1.67 -27.78
CA ARG A 95 37.19 2.50 -26.95
C ARG A 95 37.50 3.92 -27.47
N ALA A 96 37.24 4.84 -26.59
CA ALA A 96 38.07 5.98 -26.13
C ALA A 96 37.44 7.36 -26.25
N THR A 97 37.17 7.95 -25.14
CA THR A 97 37.74 9.20 -24.57
C THR A 97 37.54 10.54 -25.27
N ALA A 98 37.16 11.45 -24.40
CA ALA A 98 37.61 12.84 -24.26
C ALA A 98 36.85 13.95 -24.99
N GLU A 99 36.23 14.76 -24.17
CA GLU A 99 36.55 16.20 -23.96
C GLU A 99 36.48 17.18 -25.14
N GLU A 100 35.84 18.28 -24.77
CA GLU A 100 36.04 19.65 -25.27
C GLU A 100 35.52 20.03 -26.68
N LYS A 101 34.62 20.96 -26.76
CA LYS A 101 34.88 22.37 -27.07
C LYS A 101 33.62 23.22 -27.15
N ARG A 102 33.67 24.19 -26.31
CA ARG A 102 33.10 25.54 -26.37
C ARG A 102 33.11 26.19 -27.75
N ASN A 103 32.04 26.96 -27.96
CA ASN A 103 32.07 28.39 -28.38
C ASN A 103 31.72 28.74 -29.83
N LYS A 104 30.84 29.75 -29.87
CA LYS A 104 30.69 30.81 -30.90
C LYS A 104 30.01 30.47 -32.24
N ASN A 105 28.87 31.07 -32.54
CA ASN A 105 28.85 32.33 -33.25
C ASN A 105 27.48 33.00 -33.32
N ARG A 106 27.52 34.29 -33.20
CA ARG A 106 26.50 35.29 -33.56
C ARG A 106 26.36 35.40 -35.06
N GLY A 107 25.19 35.86 -35.53
CA GLY A 107 25.12 36.58 -36.77
C GLY A 107 23.72 36.54 -37.43
N GLN A 108 22.98 37.64 -37.22
CA GLN A 108 22.25 38.44 -38.24
C GLN A 108 21.32 37.73 -39.24
N GLY A 109 20.03 38.02 -39.18
CA GLY A 109 19.48 39.15 -39.96
C GLY A 109 18.54 38.62 -41.08
N GLY A 110 17.30 39.03 -41.12
CA GLY A 110 16.44 38.82 -42.30
C GLY A 110 14.96 39.05 -42.00
N CYS A 111 14.47 40.13 -42.58
CA CYS A 111 13.17 40.79 -42.48
C CYS A 111 11.92 39.92 -42.71
N ARG A 112 10.84 40.44 -42.18
CA ARG A 112 9.38 40.20 -42.29
C ARG A 112 8.86 39.98 -43.73
N PRO A 113 7.60 39.42 -43.86
CA PRO A 113 6.47 40.37 -43.90
C PRO A 113 5.27 39.95 -43.02
N GLU A 114 4.51 40.98 -42.72
CA GLU A 114 3.25 41.03 -42.00
C GLU A 114 2.12 40.32 -42.73
N ALA A 115 1.25 39.66 -42.01
CA ALA A 115 -0.13 39.37 -42.44
C ALA A 115 -1.07 39.46 -41.22
N GLU A 116 -2.10 40.18 -41.43
CA GLU A 116 -3.10 40.73 -40.55
C GLU A 116 -3.92 39.76 -39.71
N GLY A 117 -4.29 40.21 -38.51
CA GLY A 117 -5.64 40.22 -37.99
C GLY A 117 -6.33 38.90 -37.67
N GLY A 118 -6.13 38.38 -36.47
CA GLY A 118 -7.03 37.45 -35.84
C GLY A 118 -7.07 37.67 -34.35
N ASN A 119 -8.06 38.38 -33.89
CA ASN A 119 -8.35 38.71 -32.49
C ASN A 119 -8.49 37.44 -31.65
N ARG A 120 -7.41 36.99 -31.02
CA ARG A 120 -7.44 36.01 -29.95
C ARG A 120 -7.52 36.78 -28.64
N SER A 121 -8.72 36.89 -28.09
CA SER A 121 -8.93 37.27 -26.69
C SER A 121 -8.15 36.30 -25.78
N ALA A 122 -6.94 36.69 -25.43
CA ALA A 122 -6.24 36.14 -24.29
C ALA A 122 -7.10 36.53 -23.09
N THR A 123 -7.80 35.57 -22.49
CA THR A 123 -8.27 35.69 -21.10
C THR A 123 -7.03 35.91 -20.28
N ALA A 124 -6.75 37.16 -19.96
CA ALA A 124 -5.72 37.53 -19.00
C ALA A 124 -5.98 36.74 -17.72
N GLN A 125 -5.01 35.93 -17.29
CA GLN A 125 -5.01 35.37 -15.96
C GLN A 125 -5.00 36.57 -15.01
N SER A 126 -6.19 36.94 -14.51
CA SER A 126 -6.32 37.96 -13.48
C SER A 126 -5.59 37.43 -12.25
N GLY A 127 -4.46 38.04 -11.92
CA GLY A 127 -3.77 37.79 -10.66
C GLY A 127 -4.65 38.18 -9.47
N ILE A 128 -4.11 38.16 -8.28
CA ILE A 128 -4.78 38.60 -7.07
C ILE A 128 -4.03 39.77 -6.43
N THR A 129 -4.76 40.82 -6.05
CA THR A 129 -4.26 41.95 -5.29
C THR A 129 -4.53 41.77 -3.79
N LEU A 130 -3.82 42.54 -2.96
CA LEU A 130 -4.04 42.51 -1.50
C LEU A 130 -5.41 43.07 -1.14
N ALA A 131 -5.89 44.06 -1.86
CA ALA A 131 -7.22 44.65 -1.67
C ALA A 131 -8.35 43.65 -2.00
N GLU A 132 -8.24 42.93 -3.09
CA GLU A 132 -9.21 41.87 -3.44
C GLU A 132 -9.25 40.75 -2.40
N LEU A 133 -8.09 40.34 -1.87
CA LEU A 133 -8.04 39.36 -0.79
C LEU A 133 -8.71 39.90 0.47
N ALA A 134 -8.37 41.12 0.88
CA ALA A 134 -8.91 41.80 2.05
C ALA A 134 -10.45 41.89 1.99
N GLN A 135 -10.97 42.35 0.88
CA GLN A 135 -12.42 42.43 0.63
C GLN A 135 -13.10 41.07 0.69
N ALA A 136 -12.53 40.07 -0.03
CA ALA A 136 -13.11 38.72 -0.12
C ALA A 136 -13.09 37.95 1.20
N LYS A 137 -12.17 38.30 2.10
CA LYS A 137 -11.95 37.62 3.40
C LYS A 137 -12.43 38.45 4.60
N GLY A 138 -12.91 39.66 4.39
CA GLY A 138 -13.34 40.54 5.47
C GLY A 138 -12.22 40.97 6.44
N ILE A 139 -10.95 40.98 5.96
CA ILE A 139 -9.79 41.26 6.79
C ILE A 139 -9.16 42.58 6.31
N PRO A 140 -8.94 43.57 7.17
CA PRO A 140 -8.32 44.83 6.78
C PRO A 140 -6.93 44.65 6.19
N VAL A 141 -6.59 45.45 5.17
CA VAL A 141 -5.30 45.40 4.47
C VAL A 141 -4.13 45.61 5.43
N GLU A 142 -4.28 46.53 6.38
CA GLU A 142 -3.28 46.86 7.38
C GLU A 142 -2.91 45.67 8.27
N ASN A 143 -3.90 44.86 8.64
CA ASN A 143 -3.66 43.62 9.40
C ASN A 143 -2.89 42.61 8.58
N LEU A 144 -3.27 42.39 7.32
CA LEU A 144 -2.55 41.48 6.43
C LEU A 144 -1.07 41.91 6.25
N GLN A 145 -0.84 43.22 6.09
CA GLN A 145 0.51 43.79 5.99
C GLN A 145 1.31 43.60 7.29
N THR A 146 0.68 43.78 8.46
CA THR A 146 1.31 43.55 9.77
C THR A 146 1.76 42.12 9.92
N TRP A 147 1.06 41.12 9.33
CA TRP A 147 1.46 39.74 9.30
C TRP A 147 2.40 39.40 8.13
N GLY A 148 2.91 40.41 7.43
CA GLY A 148 3.93 40.29 6.39
C GLY A 148 3.41 39.88 5.02
N VAL A 149 2.09 39.87 4.80
CA VAL A 149 1.49 39.61 3.48
C VAL A 149 1.74 40.83 2.58
N ALA A 150 2.31 40.59 1.42
CA ALA A 150 2.67 41.67 0.49
C ALA A 150 2.26 41.31 -0.95
N GLU A 151 1.86 42.33 -1.68
CA GLU A 151 1.59 42.22 -3.11
C GLU A 151 2.92 42.18 -3.90
N ILE A 152 3.03 41.28 -4.84
CA ILE A 152 4.19 41.12 -5.71
C ILE A 152 3.73 40.85 -7.16
N LYS A 153 4.67 40.94 -8.09
CA LYS A 153 4.42 40.48 -9.47
C LYS A 153 5.23 39.22 -9.77
N LEU A 154 4.55 38.12 -10.05
CA LEU A 154 5.17 36.89 -10.50
C LEU A 154 4.96 36.73 -12.01
N ARG A 155 6.03 36.78 -12.79
CA ARG A 155 5.97 36.76 -14.27
C ARG A 155 5.03 37.83 -14.86
N GLY A 156 5.00 39.01 -14.21
CA GLY A 156 4.16 40.12 -14.65
C GLY A 156 2.71 40.09 -14.14
N VAL A 157 2.27 39.03 -13.49
CA VAL A 157 0.91 38.86 -12.95
C VAL A 157 0.92 39.19 -11.45
N PRO A 158 -0.07 39.96 -10.91
CA PRO A 158 -0.21 40.21 -9.49
C PRO A 158 -0.38 38.90 -8.71
N ALA A 159 0.31 38.78 -7.59
CA ALA A 159 0.23 37.65 -6.67
C ALA A 159 0.56 38.13 -5.25
N LEU A 160 0.18 37.35 -4.27
CA LEU A 160 0.48 37.68 -2.86
C LEU A 160 1.60 36.80 -2.36
N ARG A 161 2.56 37.42 -1.68
CA ARG A 161 3.63 36.77 -0.94
C ARG A 161 3.21 36.61 0.52
N ILE A 162 3.19 35.40 1.02
CA ILE A 162 2.85 35.04 2.40
C ILE A 162 4.12 34.45 3.04
N PRO A 163 4.75 35.16 4.00
CA PRO A 163 5.95 34.66 4.65
C PRO A 163 5.59 33.66 5.74
N TYR A 164 6.34 32.60 5.81
CA TYR A 164 6.35 31.68 6.94
C TYR A 164 7.59 31.98 7.79
N MET A 165 7.37 32.31 9.03
CA MET A 165 8.45 32.75 9.95
C MET A 165 8.62 31.72 11.06
N ASN A 166 9.87 31.50 11.50
CA ASN A 166 10.16 30.69 12.67
C ASN A 166 9.87 31.46 13.98
N GLN A 167 10.12 30.84 15.14
CA GLN A 167 9.89 31.46 16.45
C GLN A 167 10.75 32.72 16.69
N GLY A 168 11.87 32.89 15.96
CA GLY A 168 12.73 34.07 15.99
C GLY A 168 12.26 35.20 15.08
N GLY A 169 11.19 35.02 14.31
CA GLY A 169 10.69 36.01 13.34
C GLY A 169 11.43 36.00 11.99
N GLU A 170 12.32 35.05 11.76
CA GLU A 170 13.03 34.92 10.48
C GLU A 170 12.16 34.17 9.45
N VAL A 171 12.20 34.62 8.19
CA VAL A 171 11.41 34.02 7.10
C VAL A 171 12.07 32.72 6.64
N VAL A 172 11.48 31.60 7.01
CA VAL A 172 11.95 30.23 6.67
C VAL A 172 11.23 29.64 5.47
N GLY A 173 10.15 30.24 5.01
CA GLY A 173 9.44 29.83 3.84
C GLY A 173 8.55 30.91 3.26
N VAL A 174 8.24 30.83 1.97
CA VAL A 174 7.34 31.75 1.29
C VAL A 174 6.32 30.97 0.47
N ARG A 175 5.05 31.23 0.76
CA ARG A 175 3.95 30.72 -0.05
C ARG A 175 3.39 31.85 -0.92
N PHE A 176 3.15 31.55 -2.18
CA PHE A 176 2.55 32.51 -3.10
C PHE A 176 1.08 32.15 -3.30
N ARG A 177 0.22 33.17 -3.26
CA ARG A 177 -1.19 33.05 -3.64
C ARG A 177 -1.40 33.72 -4.97
N HIS A 178 -1.96 33.01 -5.95
CA HIS A 178 -2.12 33.45 -7.34
C HIS A 178 -3.55 33.88 -7.66
N SER A 179 -4.54 33.39 -6.92
CA SER A 179 -5.96 33.66 -7.13
C SER A 179 -6.79 33.43 -5.87
N LEU A 180 -8.01 33.92 -5.86
CA LEU A 180 -8.97 33.64 -4.77
C LEU A 180 -9.44 32.18 -4.82
N ASN A 181 -9.73 31.66 -6.00
CA ASN A 181 -10.33 30.35 -6.24
C ASN A 181 -9.54 29.57 -7.29
N GLY A 182 -9.76 28.27 -7.33
CA GLY A 182 -9.14 27.39 -8.35
C GLY A 182 -8.15 26.37 -7.78
N ALA A 183 -7.79 25.39 -8.62
CA ALA A 183 -6.97 24.24 -8.18
C ALA A 183 -5.50 24.60 -7.91
N GLN A 184 -4.95 25.61 -8.60
CA GLN A 184 -3.55 26.05 -8.46
C GLN A 184 -3.44 27.45 -7.82
N ARG A 185 -4.26 27.71 -6.82
CA ARG A 185 -4.29 29.01 -6.14
C ARG A 185 -3.05 29.31 -5.30
N PHE A 186 -2.25 28.30 -4.97
CA PHE A 186 -1.04 28.46 -4.14
C PHE A 186 0.17 27.74 -4.76
N SER A 187 1.35 28.29 -4.51
CA SER A 187 2.63 27.61 -4.73
C SER A 187 3.65 28.01 -3.68
N TRP A 188 4.61 27.14 -3.40
CA TRP A 188 5.76 27.45 -2.53
C TRP A 188 6.92 28.01 -3.33
N ARG A 189 7.71 28.86 -2.71
CA ARG A 189 9.03 29.23 -3.26
C ARG A 189 9.88 27.96 -3.37
N LYS A 190 10.51 27.78 -4.50
CA LYS A 190 11.32 26.59 -4.78
C LYS A 190 12.46 26.47 -3.77
N GLY A 191 12.55 25.32 -3.09
CA GLY A 191 13.57 25.00 -2.09
C GLY A 191 13.18 25.29 -0.65
N ASP A 192 12.03 25.94 -0.40
CA ASP A 192 11.56 26.20 0.96
C ASP A 192 11.03 24.92 1.62
N ARG A 193 11.20 24.84 2.94
CA ARG A 193 10.59 23.80 3.76
C ARG A 193 9.15 24.18 4.12
N VAL A 194 8.22 23.23 3.93
CA VAL A 194 6.85 23.38 4.40
C VAL A 194 6.86 23.31 5.92
N THR A 195 6.30 24.32 6.58
CA THR A 195 6.21 24.40 8.04
C THR A 195 4.87 24.98 8.47
N LEU A 196 4.55 24.94 9.77
CA LEU A 196 3.31 25.53 10.30
C LEU A 196 3.31 27.06 10.17
N TYR A 197 2.13 27.63 9.91
CA TYR A 197 1.95 29.07 9.84
C TYR A 197 1.63 29.66 11.22
N GLY A 198 2.28 30.75 11.61
CA GLY A 198 2.05 31.40 12.89
C GLY A 198 3.05 31.02 14.00
N GLN A 199 4.14 30.33 13.69
CA GLN A 199 5.15 29.92 14.66
C GLN A 199 5.73 31.08 15.48
N TRP A 200 5.92 32.24 14.89
CA TRP A 200 6.48 33.42 15.55
C TRP A 200 5.58 33.98 16.68
N LEU A 201 4.32 33.55 16.73
CA LEU A 201 3.36 33.92 17.77
C LEU A 201 3.25 32.89 18.90
N MET A 202 3.97 31.76 18.82
CA MET A 202 3.87 30.66 19.79
C MET A 202 4.19 31.09 21.23
N ALA A 203 5.11 32.05 21.42
CA ALA A 203 5.42 32.57 22.74
C ALA A 203 4.22 33.26 23.38
N GLU A 204 3.42 33.99 22.59
CA GLU A 204 2.18 34.65 23.06
C GLU A 204 1.09 33.61 23.31
N PHE A 205 0.97 32.60 22.46
CA PHE A 205 -0.03 31.54 22.63
C PHE A 205 0.25 30.71 23.90
N ARG A 206 1.51 30.46 24.23
CA ARG A 206 1.89 29.81 25.51
C ARG A 206 1.47 30.64 26.73
N LYS A 207 1.51 31.98 26.66
CA LYS A 207 0.99 32.86 27.75
C LYS A 207 -0.53 32.73 27.91
N LYS A 208 -1.26 32.50 26.81
CA LYS A 208 -2.71 32.25 26.84
C LYS A 208 -3.06 30.80 27.25
N GLY A 209 -2.12 29.88 27.24
CA GLY A 209 -2.28 28.47 27.64
C GLY A 209 -3.03 27.59 26.64
N TRP A 210 -3.45 28.13 25.49
CA TRP A 210 -4.18 27.39 24.48
C TRP A 210 -3.98 27.97 23.09
N CYS A 211 -4.30 27.16 22.03
CA CYS A 211 -4.38 27.66 20.66
C CYS A 211 -5.35 26.83 19.82
N LEU A 212 -5.86 27.46 18.76
CA LEU A 212 -6.54 26.78 17.66
C LEU A 212 -5.49 26.21 16.69
N LEU A 213 -5.76 25.04 16.18
CA LEU A 213 -5.06 24.45 15.03
C LEU A 213 -6.05 24.45 13.87
N VAL A 214 -5.75 25.18 12.80
CA VAL A 214 -6.66 25.43 11.66
C VAL A 214 -5.98 25.06 10.33
N GLU A 215 -6.77 24.95 9.26
CA GLU A 215 -6.20 24.74 7.92
C GLU A 215 -5.90 26.07 7.22
N GLY A 216 -4.61 26.26 6.92
CA GLY A 216 -4.16 27.39 6.10
C GLY A 216 -4.02 28.72 6.82
N GLU A 217 -3.68 29.75 6.04
CA GLU A 217 -3.34 31.08 6.53
C GLU A 217 -4.58 31.93 6.81
N THR A 218 -5.64 31.76 6.02
CA THR A 218 -6.83 32.60 6.08
C THR A 218 -7.53 32.51 7.44
N ASP A 219 -7.65 31.28 7.97
CA ASP A 219 -8.26 31.06 9.28
C ASP A 219 -7.39 31.55 10.42
N CYS A 220 -6.06 31.50 10.27
CA CYS A 220 -5.14 32.15 11.19
C CYS A 220 -5.36 33.65 11.23
N TRP A 221 -5.43 34.29 10.07
CA TRP A 221 -5.66 35.76 10.01
C TRP A 221 -7.00 36.12 10.61
N THR A 222 -8.05 35.35 10.36
CA THR A 222 -9.37 35.55 10.97
C THR A 222 -9.30 35.43 12.48
N ALA A 223 -8.67 34.37 12.99
CA ALA A 223 -8.50 34.18 14.43
C ALA A 223 -7.70 35.34 15.06
N TRP A 224 -6.59 35.74 14.46
CA TRP A 224 -5.74 36.83 14.97
C TRP A 224 -6.42 38.18 14.92
N LEU A 225 -7.25 38.45 13.89
CA LEU A 225 -8.06 39.67 13.82
C LEU A 225 -8.96 39.82 15.05
N HIS A 226 -9.48 38.67 15.56
CA HIS A 226 -10.33 38.62 16.76
C HIS A 226 -9.55 38.31 18.05
N GLY A 227 -8.21 38.44 18.04
CA GLY A 227 -7.37 38.25 19.21
C GLY A 227 -7.26 36.78 19.69
N LEU A 228 -7.67 35.81 18.88
CA LEU A 228 -7.61 34.41 19.22
C LEU A 228 -6.23 33.79 18.80
N PRO A 229 -5.64 32.92 19.63
CA PRO A 229 -4.39 32.23 19.27
C PRO A 229 -4.68 31.14 18.25
N ALA A 230 -4.01 31.18 17.09
CA ALA A 230 -4.19 30.17 16.06
C ALA A 230 -2.89 29.86 15.31
N VAL A 231 -2.71 28.61 14.96
CA VAL A 231 -1.61 28.07 14.15
C VAL A 231 -2.21 27.35 12.94
N GLY A 232 -1.66 27.59 11.75
CA GLY A 232 -2.18 27.02 10.49
C GLY A 232 -1.35 25.84 10.00
N ILE A 233 -2.04 24.75 9.65
CA ILE A 233 -1.47 23.67 8.86
C ILE A 233 -1.56 24.10 7.38
N PRO A 234 -0.47 24.09 6.60
CA PRO A 234 -0.49 24.60 5.21
C PRO A 234 -1.29 23.71 4.23
N GLY A 235 -1.96 22.69 4.73
CA GLY A 235 -2.87 21.79 4.03
C GLY A 235 -3.02 20.47 4.78
N LYS A 236 -4.19 19.85 4.69
CA LYS A 236 -4.59 18.66 5.48
C LYS A 236 -3.68 17.44 5.34
N SER A 237 -2.91 17.33 4.24
CA SER A 237 -1.95 16.26 4.01
C SER A 237 -0.53 16.56 4.49
N THR A 238 -0.24 17.79 4.95
CA THR A 238 1.12 18.24 5.20
C THR A 238 1.59 18.09 6.65
N TRP A 239 0.75 17.55 7.55
CA TRP A 239 1.12 17.36 8.96
C TRP A 239 2.39 16.50 9.10
N ARG A 240 3.28 16.90 10.01
CA ARG A 240 4.52 16.21 10.35
C ARG A 240 4.59 15.94 11.85
N SER A 241 5.13 14.77 12.22
CA SER A 241 5.26 14.34 13.62
C SER A 241 6.05 15.33 14.48
N GLU A 242 7.13 15.88 13.93
CA GLU A 242 7.98 16.84 14.64
C GLU A 242 7.26 18.14 15.05
N TRP A 243 6.14 18.47 14.41
CA TRP A 243 5.37 19.66 14.76
C TRP A 243 4.60 19.52 16.06
N GLY A 244 4.37 18.29 16.53
CA GLY A 244 3.69 18.04 17.82
C GLY A 244 4.43 18.66 19.00
N GLU A 245 5.75 18.67 18.99
CA GLU A 245 6.59 19.22 20.07
C GLU A 245 6.32 20.70 20.33
N TRP A 246 5.90 21.46 19.31
CA TRP A 246 5.65 22.89 19.45
C TRP A 246 4.42 23.21 20.30
N PHE A 247 3.52 22.24 20.45
CA PHE A 247 2.29 22.35 21.22
C PHE A 247 2.43 21.83 22.66
N SER A 248 3.64 21.47 23.08
CA SER A 248 3.90 21.03 24.45
C SER A 248 3.40 22.09 25.45
N ASN A 249 2.65 21.65 26.46
CA ASN A 249 2.04 22.50 27.50
C ASN A 249 0.97 23.51 26.98
N LEU A 250 0.35 23.24 25.85
CA LEU A 250 -0.79 23.99 25.34
C LEU A 250 -2.04 23.12 25.28
N HIS A 251 -3.19 23.69 25.59
CA HIS A 251 -4.47 23.08 25.22
C HIS A 251 -4.76 23.38 23.75
N VAL A 252 -4.72 22.35 22.91
CA VAL A 252 -4.89 22.49 21.47
C VAL A 252 -6.29 22.09 21.04
N TYR A 253 -6.95 22.99 20.31
CA TYR A 253 -8.26 22.78 19.72
C TYR A 253 -8.13 22.74 18.20
N LEU A 254 -8.27 21.56 17.61
CA LEU A 254 -8.27 21.39 16.15
C LEU A 254 -9.65 21.76 15.60
N TRP A 255 -9.70 22.75 14.72
CA TRP A 255 -10.86 22.99 13.88
C TRP A 255 -10.91 21.97 12.74
N GLN A 256 -11.89 21.09 12.78
CA GLN A 256 -12.04 20.06 11.75
C GLN A 256 -12.94 20.59 10.63
N GLU A 257 -12.40 20.77 9.42
CA GLU A 257 -13.20 21.09 8.24
C GLU A 257 -14.01 19.86 7.78
N PRO A 258 -15.17 20.05 7.11
CA PRO A 258 -16.04 18.93 6.68
C PRO A 258 -15.38 17.91 5.76
N ASP A 259 -14.34 18.33 5.02
CA ASP A 259 -13.59 17.48 4.09
C ASP A 259 -12.23 16.99 4.64
N ALA A 260 -11.99 17.18 5.96
CA ALA A 260 -10.76 16.83 6.68
C ALA A 260 -10.98 15.79 7.79
N ALA A 261 -11.81 14.77 7.54
CA ALA A 261 -12.16 13.76 8.53
C ALA A 261 -10.96 12.96 9.09
N GLU A 262 -9.89 12.82 8.31
CA GLU A 262 -8.67 12.09 8.70
C GLU A 262 -7.65 12.95 9.49
N LEU A 263 -7.84 14.27 9.55
CA LEU A 263 -6.86 15.15 10.17
C LEU A 263 -6.73 14.93 11.68
N PRO A 264 -7.83 14.73 12.46
CA PRO A 264 -7.74 14.42 13.88
C PRO A 264 -6.85 13.21 14.19
N ASP A 265 -6.98 12.12 13.42
CA ASP A 265 -6.19 10.91 13.60
C ASP A 265 -4.69 11.16 13.34
N LYS A 266 -4.37 11.90 12.27
CA LYS A 266 -2.98 12.26 11.93
C LYS A 266 -2.30 13.13 12.99
N VAL A 267 -3.06 13.98 13.67
CA VAL A 267 -2.54 14.96 14.64
C VAL A 267 -2.50 14.39 16.07
N ALA A 268 -3.51 13.59 16.44
CA ALA A 268 -3.69 13.10 17.82
C ALA A 268 -2.52 12.26 18.34
N GLY A 269 -1.84 11.52 17.46
CA GLY A 269 -0.65 10.75 17.82
C GLY A 269 0.56 11.61 18.26
N HIS A 270 0.51 12.93 18.03
CA HIS A 270 1.64 13.82 18.25
C HIS A 270 1.32 14.98 19.19
N ILE A 271 0.03 15.24 19.50
CA ILE A 271 -0.41 16.26 20.43
C ILE A 271 -1.24 15.60 21.55
N PRO A 272 -0.67 15.43 22.74
CA PRO A 272 -1.42 14.91 23.89
C PRO A 272 -2.65 15.76 24.20
N HIS A 273 -3.77 15.11 24.52
CA HIS A 273 -5.02 15.77 24.89
C HIS A 273 -5.59 16.73 23.82
N LEU A 274 -5.36 16.42 22.53
CA LEU A 274 -5.97 17.16 21.42
C LEU A 274 -7.50 17.17 21.55
N MET A 275 -8.09 18.36 21.54
CA MET A 275 -9.53 18.56 21.45
C MET A 275 -9.92 18.87 20.01
N VAL A 276 -11.01 18.31 19.53
CA VAL A 276 -11.54 18.55 18.19
C VAL A 276 -12.82 19.37 18.28
N ILE A 277 -12.87 20.46 17.55
CA ILE A 277 -14.08 21.22 17.29
C ILE A 277 -14.61 20.74 15.94
N PRO A 278 -15.68 19.91 15.90
CA PRO A 278 -16.32 19.52 14.64
C PRO A 278 -16.82 20.76 13.92
N ALA A 279 -16.65 20.83 12.62
CA ALA A 279 -17.15 21.95 11.83
C ALA A 279 -18.67 22.10 12.05
N PRO A 280 -19.14 23.27 12.46
CA PRO A 280 -20.57 23.55 12.49
C PRO A 280 -21.11 23.43 11.06
N GLY A 281 -22.21 22.70 10.86
CA GLY A 281 -22.76 22.40 9.54
C GLY A 281 -23.05 23.61 8.65
N ASP A 282 -23.15 24.79 9.25
CA ASP A 282 -23.45 26.06 8.57
C ASP A 282 -22.21 26.78 8.00
N PHE A 283 -21.00 26.38 8.42
CA PHE A 283 -19.75 27.05 8.06
C PHE A 283 -18.70 26.06 7.56
N LYS A 284 -18.05 26.43 6.46
CA LYS A 284 -16.97 25.63 5.88
C LYS A 284 -15.68 25.70 6.71
N ASP A 285 -15.29 26.92 7.03
CA ASP A 285 -14.06 27.26 7.75
C ASP A 285 -14.31 28.46 8.67
N LEU A 286 -13.33 28.84 9.48
CA LEU A 286 -13.45 29.94 10.42
C LEU A 286 -13.66 31.28 9.71
N ASN A 287 -13.04 31.46 8.54
CA ASN A 287 -13.21 32.67 7.76
C ASN A 287 -14.63 32.78 7.17
N ASP A 288 -15.25 31.67 6.78
CA ASP A 288 -16.63 31.66 6.30
C ASP A 288 -17.60 32.09 7.40
N ALA A 289 -17.39 31.69 8.66
CA ALA A 289 -18.15 32.15 9.79
C ALA A 289 -17.99 33.66 9.99
N HIS A 290 -16.77 34.20 9.89
CA HIS A 290 -16.50 35.64 10.00
C HIS A 290 -17.19 36.45 8.90
N VAL A 291 -17.05 36.04 7.63
CA VAL A 291 -17.65 36.74 6.49
C VAL A 291 -19.19 36.73 6.56
N LYS A 292 -19.78 35.67 7.14
CA LYS A 292 -21.21 35.55 7.37
C LYS A 292 -21.69 36.31 8.60
N GLY A 293 -20.81 37.06 9.28
CA GLY A 293 -21.16 37.99 10.37
C GLY A 293 -21.25 37.36 11.76
N GLN A 294 -20.65 36.18 11.97
CA GLN A 294 -20.54 35.62 13.31
C GLN A 294 -19.59 36.46 14.18
N GLU A 295 -19.95 36.62 15.43
CA GLU A 295 -19.05 37.18 16.43
C GLU A 295 -18.07 36.10 16.85
N VAL A 296 -16.89 36.09 16.18
CA VAL A 296 -15.94 34.98 16.14
C VAL A 296 -15.42 34.60 17.53
N GLN A 297 -15.23 35.58 18.43
CA GLN A 297 -14.68 35.33 19.75
C GLN A 297 -15.65 34.49 20.60
N ASN A 298 -16.90 34.94 20.75
CA ASN A 298 -17.94 34.21 21.47
C ASN A 298 -18.31 32.89 20.80
N PHE A 299 -18.24 32.86 19.45
CA PHE A 299 -18.49 31.69 18.68
C PHE A 299 -17.46 30.59 19.01
N ILE A 300 -16.16 30.91 19.00
CA ILE A 300 -15.11 29.95 19.35
C ILE A 300 -15.19 29.52 20.82
N GLU A 301 -15.44 30.43 21.76
CA GLU A 301 -15.59 30.07 23.19
C GLU A 301 -16.75 29.07 23.38
N ASN A 302 -17.87 29.29 22.72
CA ASN A 302 -18.99 28.34 22.73
C ASN A 302 -18.62 26.98 22.15
N LEU A 303 -17.91 26.95 21.02
CA LEU A 303 -17.47 25.71 20.39
C LEU A 303 -16.40 24.97 21.19
N LYS A 304 -15.50 25.66 21.86
CA LYS A 304 -14.52 25.08 22.79
C LYS A 304 -15.20 24.30 23.92
N SER A 305 -16.32 24.81 24.44
CA SER A 305 -17.09 24.13 25.48
C SER A 305 -17.73 22.81 25.00
N LYS A 306 -17.90 22.68 23.69
CA LYS A 306 -18.46 21.49 23.01
C LYS A 306 -17.39 20.63 22.30
N ALA A 307 -16.12 21.00 22.44
CA ALA A 307 -15.04 20.27 21.80
C ALA A 307 -14.93 18.84 22.37
N ILE A 308 -14.68 17.90 21.49
CA ILE A 308 -14.61 16.47 21.80
C ILE A 308 -13.12 16.07 21.86
N PRO A 309 -12.67 15.30 22.85
CA PRO A 309 -11.34 14.72 22.82
C PRO A 309 -11.12 13.93 21.53
N ALA A 310 -10.01 14.18 20.84
CA ALA A 310 -9.72 13.49 19.57
C ALA A 310 -9.76 11.96 19.70
N ALA A 311 -9.29 11.42 20.83
CA ALA A 311 -9.33 9.99 21.10
C ALA A 311 -10.76 9.41 21.10
N ILE A 312 -11.74 10.16 21.62
CA ILE A 312 -13.15 9.74 21.61
C ILE A 312 -13.70 9.79 20.19
N LEU A 313 -13.49 10.90 19.49
CA LEU A 313 -13.96 11.07 18.11
C LEU A 313 -13.40 9.98 17.18
N ILE A 314 -12.10 9.69 17.28
CA ILE A 314 -11.44 8.66 16.49
C ILE A 314 -12.00 7.28 16.83
N LYS A 315 -12.25 7.01 18.12
CA LYS A 315 -12.88 5.76 18.56
C LYS A 315 -14.30 5.62 17.97
N GLU A 316 -15.14 6.63 18.11
CA GLU A 316 -16.52 6.60 17.58
C GLU A 316 -16.54 6.41 16.05
N GLN A 317 -15.67 7.11 15.31
CA GLN A 317 -15.54 6.93 13.86
C GLN A 317 -15.09 5.52 13.50
N ARG A 318 -14.14 4.97 14.26
CA ARG A 318 -13.65 3.59 14.07
C ARG A 318 -14.76 2.57 14.38
N ASP A 319 -15.47 2.75 15.48
CA ASP A 319 -16.56 1.85 15.91
C ASP A 319 -17.68 1.83 14.86
N GLU A 320 -18.06 2.98 14.32
CA GLU A 320 -19.04 3.05 13.22
C GLU A 320 -18.54 2.40 11.93
N GLN A 321 -17.26 2.59 11.57
CA GLN A 321 -16.67 1.89 10.43
C GLN A 321 -16.64 0.38 10.64
N VAL A 322 -16.29 -0.08 11.84
CA VAL A 322 -16.32 -1.50 12.22
C VAL A 322 -17.72 -2.06 12.06
N LYS A 323 -18.75 -1.36 12.52
CA LYS A 323 -20.15 -1.77 12.39
C LYS A 323 -20.56 -1.90 10.92
N VAL A 324 -20.29 -0.89 10.10
CA VAL A 324 -20.61 -0.91 8.66
C VAL A 324 -19.92 -2.07 7.94
N LEU A 325 -18.63 -2.29 8.23
CA LEU A 325 -17.89 -3.40 7.61
C LEU A 325 -18.34 -4.76 8.14
N LYS A 326 -18.67 -4.86 9.43
CA LYS A 326 -19.24 -6.09 10.04
C LYS A 326 -20.55 -6.48 9.38
N GLU A 327 -21.44 -5.53 9.13
CA GLU A 327 -22.70 -5.75 8.42
C GLU A 327 -22.47 -6.25 6.99
N LYS A 328 -21.62 -5.57 6.22
CA LYS A 328 -21.26 -5.97 4.85
C LYS A 328 -20.58 -7.35 4.78
N ALA A 329 -19.79 -7.69 5.78
CA ALA A 329 -19.11 -8.97 5.89
C ALA A 329 -19.97 -10.08 6.54
N GLY A 330 -21.23 -9.81 6.83
CA GLY A 330 -22.11 -10.70 7.61
C GLY A 330 -22.15 -12.15 7.11
N ALA A 331 -22.31 -12.35 5.80
CA ALA A 331 -22.28 -13.68 5.20
C ALA A 331 -20.96 -14.43 5.45
N VAL A 332 -19.82 -13.72 5.34
CA VAL A 332 -18.48 -14.30 5.55
C VAL A 332 -18.25 -14.61 7.03
N LEU A 333 -18.73 -13.75 7.93
CA LEU A 333 -18.62 -13.93 9.38
C LEU A 333 -19.47 -15.09 9.90
N CYS A 334 -20.60 -15.38 9.22
CA CYS A 334 -21.49 -16.50 9.56
C CYS A 334 -21.09 -17.82 8.86
N ALA A 335 -20.16 -17.79 7.90
CA ALA A 335 -19.72 -18.98 7.20
C ALA A 335 -18.98 -19.94 8.14
N SER A 336 -19.22 -21.24 8.00
CA SER A 336 -18.52 -22.28 8.76
C SER A 336 -17.00 -22.24 8.56
N ASP A 337 -16.56 -21.94 7.33
CA ASP A 337 -15.17 -21.64 7.01
C ASP A 337 -15.08 -20.49 5.98
N PRO A 338 -14.69 -19.27 6.38
CA PRO A 338 -14.49 -18.15 5.47
C PRO A 338 -13.52 -18.43 4.32
N LEU A 339 -12.56 -19.35 4.50
CA LEU A 339 -11.59 -19.69 3.47
C LEU A 339 -12.22 -20.48 2.31
N GLU A 340 -13.30 -21.23 2.54
CA GLU A 340 -14.02 -21.88 1.45
C GLU A 340 -14.72 -20.84 0.56
N MET A 341 -15.25 -19.76 1.14
CA MET A 341 -15.78 -18.64 0.36
C MET A 341 -14.70 -17.97 -0.47
N VAL A 342 -13.50 -17.77 0.11
CA VAL A 342 -12.34 -17.23 -0.63
C VAL A 342 -11.99 -18.15 -1.81
N LYS A 343 -11.92 -19.47 -1.60
CA LYS A 343 -11.64 -20.46 -2.66
C LYS A 343 -12.71 -20.40 -3.77
N ALA A 344 -13.97 -20.39 -3.38
CA ALA A 344 -15.08 -20.30 -4.34
C ALA A 344 -15.01 -19.00 -5.15
N GLN A 345 -14.73 -17.87 -4.50
CA GLN A 345 -14.61 -16.59 -5.17
C GLN A 345 -13.41 -16.52 -6.14
N ILE A 346 -12.26 -17.08 -5.77
CA ILE A 346 -11.10 -17.16 -6.65
C ILE A 346 -11.44 -17.97 -7.92
N ARG A 347 -12.19 -19.07 -7.77
CA ARG A 347 -12.66 -19.86 -8.90
C ARG A 347 -13.65 -19.09 -9.77
N SER A 348 -14.67 -18.46 -9.17
CA SER A 348 -15.68 -17.69 -9.90
C SER A 348 -15.06 -16.50 -10.65
N LEU A 349 -14.00 -15.89 -10.12
CA LEU A 349 -13.26 -14.82 -10.79
C LEU A 349 -12.36 -15.34 -11.95
N GLY A 350 -12.37 -16.65 -12.21
CA GLY A 350 -11.70 -17.25 -13.35
C GLY A 350 -10.25 -17.65 -13.12
N TYR A 351 -9.91 -18.07 -11.90
CA TYR A 351 -8.59 -18.65 -11.66
C TYR A 351 -8.60 -20.15 -11.97
N GLY A 352 -7.93 -20.55 -13.05
CA GLY A 352 -7.72 -21.95 -13.43
C GLY A 352 -6.54 -22.57 -12.68
N GLY A 353 -6.55 -23.89 -12.53
CA GLY A 353 -5.47 -24.66 -11.92
C GLY A 353 -5.49 -24.71 -10.40
N SER A 354 -4.36 -25.07 -9.78
CA SER A 354 -4.25 -25.21 -8.32
C SER A 354 -4.47 -23.90 -7.57
N LEU A 355 -5.32 -23.92 -6.56
CA LEU A 355 -5.57 -22.76 -5.68
C LEU A 355 -4.44 -22.55 -4.64
N THR A 356 -3.50 -23.47 -4.50
CA THR A 356 -2.44 -23.37 -3.50
C THR A 356 -1.66 -22.05 -3.57
N PRO A 357 -1.21 -21.55 -4.75
CA PRO A 357 -0.50 -20.27 -4.81
C PRO A 357 -1.36 -19.07 -4.39
N THR A 358 -2.62 -19.04 -4.79
CA THR A 358 -3.54 -17.95 -4.42
C THR A 358 -3.83 -17.95 -2.94
N LEU A 359 -4.09 -19.12 -2.34
CA LEU A 359 -4.36 -19.23 -0.89
C LEU A 359 -3.14 -18.85 -0.06
N ILE A 360 -1.93 -19.31 -0.41
CA ILE A 360 -0.70 -18.89 0.27
C ILE A 360 -0.54 -17.37 0.18
N THR A 361 -0.81 -16.78 -1.00
CA THR A 361 -0.71 -15.32 -1.19
C THR A 361 -1.75 -14.58 -0.35
N TYR A 362 -2.98 -15.08 -0.24
CA TYR A 362 -4.02 -14.51 0.58
C TYR A 362 -3.69 -14.57 2.08
N LEU A 363 -3.19 -15.72 2.56
CA LEU A 363 -2.74 -15.90 3.94
C LEU A 363 -1.52 -15.01 4.26
N ALA A 364 -0.58 -14.92 3.34
CA ALA A 364 0.56 -14.03 3.46
C ALA A 364 0.13 -12.57 3.56
N ALA A 365 -0.77 -12.12 2.67
CA ALA A 365 -1.35 -10.79 2.73
C ALA A 365 -2.08 -10.54 4.07
N THR A 366 -2.82 -11.53 4.59
CA THR A 366 -3.51 -11.42 5.88
C THR A 366 -2.53 -11.35 7.05
N SER A 367 -1.33 -11.95 6.95
CA SER A 367 -0.32 -11.92 8.01
C SER A 367 0.17 -10.51 8.38
N ARG A 368 -0.10 -9.50 7.54
CA ARG A 368 0.15 -8.07 7.85
C ARG A 368 -0.59 -7.58 9.09
N LEU A 369 -1.71 -8.24 9.42
CA LEU A 369 -2.62 -7.85 10.49
C LEU A 369 -2.22 -8.39 11.87
N LEU A 370 -1.20 -9.25 11.92
CA LEU A 370 -0.75 -9.87 13.16
C LEU A 370 0.03 -8.89 14.05
N ALA A 371 -0.14 -9.03 15.36
CA ALA A 371 0.72 -8.36 16.31
C ALA A 371 2.14 -8.93 16.23
N MET A 372 3.11 -8.06 15.97
CA MET A 372 4.52 -8.44 15.84
C MET A 372 5.22 -8.33 17.18
N ARG A 373 5.78 -9.47 17.63
CA ARG A 373 6.65 -9.57 18.80
C ARG A 373 8.10 -9.68 18.33
N PRO A 374 9.10 -9.41 19.18
CA PRO A 374 10.49 -9.66 18.82
C PRO A 374 10.68 -11.07 18.24
N GLY A 375 11.29 -11.17 17.06
CA GLY A 375 11.49 -12.42 16.32
C GLY A 375 10.28 -12.94 15.52
N ALA A 376 9.10 -12.33 15.63
CA ALA A 376 7.99 -12.60 14.73
C ALA A 376 8.19 -11.82 13.41
N MET A 377 7.68 -12.36 12.31
CA MET A 377 7.70 -11.69 11.01
C MET A 377 6.46 -12.03 10.21
N PRO A 378 5.92 -11.10 9.43
CA PRO A 378 4.88 -11.41 8.47
C PRO A 378 5.46 -12.27 7.33
N VAL A 379 4.60 -12.81 6.48
CA VAL A 379 5.01 -13.70 5.39
C VAL A 379 5.25 -12.89 4.12
N HIS A 380 6.50 -12.57 3.85
CA HIS A 380 6.89 -11.93 2.59
C HIS A 380 6.98 -12.97 1.48
N LEU A 381 6.40 -12.70 0.31
CA LEU A 381 6.34 -13.64 -0.81
C LEU A 381 7.09 -13.15 -2.04
N LEU A 382 7.76 -14.10 -2.68
CA LEU A 382 8.26 -13.96 -4.04
C LEU A 382 7.63 -15.05 -4.91
N LEU A 383 6.74 -14.65 -5.81
CA LEU A 383 6.14 -15.55 -6.79
C LEU A 383 7.13 -15.77 -7.92
N THR A 384 7.59 -17.00 -8.07
CA THR A 384 8.62 -17.37 -9.06
C THR A 384 8.07 -18.35 -10.07
N SER A 385 8.36 -18.15 -11.35
CA SER A 385 8.16 -19.11 -12.44
C SER A 385 8.76 -18.56 -13.72
N GLN A 386 8.63 -19.30 -14.83
CA GLN A 386 8.97 -18.78 -16.15
C GLN A 386 8.08 -17.58 -16.53
N ALA A 387 8.50 -16.81 -17.55
CA ALA A 387 7.65 -15.75 -18.07
C ALA A 387 6.30 -16.33 -18.53
N SER A 388 5.23 -15.55 -18.37
CA SER A 388 3.87 -15.91 -18.78
C SER A 388 3.19 -17.07 -18.03
N ALA A 389 3.76 -17.56 -16.92
CA ALA A 389 3.18 -18.66 -16.12
C ALA A 389 2.13 -18.19 -15.08
N GLY A 390 1.53 -17.00 -15.23
CA GLY A 390 0.42 -16.55 -14.39
C GLY A 390 0.79 -15.89 -13.06
N LYS A 391 2.08 -15.56 -12.78
CA LYS A 391 2.51 -14.89 -11.53
C LYS A 391 1.73 -13.61 -11.21
N SER A 392 1.71 -12.69 -12.18
CA SER A 392 1.01 -11.41 -12.02
C SER A 392 -0.50 -11.61 -11.91
N TYR A 393 -1.05 -12.61 -12.59
CA TYR A 393 -2.46 -12.97 -12.51
C TYR A 393 -2.83 -13.47 -11.10
N THR A 394 -2.01 -14.39 -10.53
CA THR A 394 -2.17 -14.85 -9.14
C THR A 394 -2.19 -13.68 -8.15
N LEU A 395 -1.26 -12.74 -8.29
CA LEU A 395 -1.18 -11.58 -7.42
C LEU A 395 -2.41 -10.66 -7.60
N GLN A 396 -2.75 -10.31 -8.84
CA GLN A 396 -3.92 -9.45 -9.13
C GLN A 396 -5.21 -10.06 -8.61
N MET A 397 -5.38 -11.39 -8.71
CA MET A 397 -6.54 -12.09 -8.18
C MET A 397 -6.72 -11.85 -6.68
N ILE A 398 -5.64 -11.90 -5.92
CA ILE A 398 -5.69 -11.67 -4.48
C ILE A 398 -5.90 -10.20 -4.13
N LEU A 399 -5.28 -9.28 -4.87
CA LEU A 399 -5.49 -7.85 -4.63
C LEU A 399 -6.95 -7.43 -4.85
N ARG A 400 -7.69 -8.10 -5.74
CA ARG A 400 -9.13 -7.87 -5.94
C ARG A 400 -9.98 -8.27 -4.73
N LEU A 401 -9.49 -9.13 -3.83
CA LEU A 401 -10.15 -9.55 -2.59
C LEU A 401 -9.75 -8.73 -1.37
N LEU A 402 -8.90 -7.72 -1.55
CA LEU A 402 -8.46 -6.82 -0.48
C LEU A 402 -9.03 -5.41 -0.71
N PRO A 403 -9.34 -4.65 0.35
CA PRO A 403 -9.66 -3.24 0.20
C PRO A 403 -8.46 -2.47 -0.36
N LEU A 404 -8.71 -1.39 -1.09
CA LEU A 404 -7.66 -0.59 -1.74
C LEU A 404 -6.64 -0.04 -0.74
N GLU A 405 -7.08 0.27 0.46
CA GLU A 405 -6.25 0.77 1.55
C GLU A 405 -5.33 -0.30 2.13
N ALA A 406 -5.58 -1.59 1.86
CA ALA A 406 -4.80 -2.70 2.39
C ALA A 406 -3.48 -2.91 1.67
N TYR A 407 -3.26 -2.32 0.51
CA TYR A 407 -2.03 -2.49 -0.24
C TYR A 407 -1.51 -1.19 -0.85
N HIS A 408 -0.20 -1.17 -1.09
CA HIS A 408 0.49 -0.10 -1.79
C HIS A 408 1.30 -0.71 -2.94
N GLN A 409 0.97 -0.31 -4.18
CA GLN A 409 1.55 -0.90 -5.38
C GLN A 409 2.57 0.04 -6.02
N ILE A 410 3.79 -0.45 -6.19
CA ILE A 410 4.86 0.21 -6.92
C ILE A 410 5.03 -0.54 -8.25
N ALA A 411 4.42 -0.02 -9.31
CA ALA A 411 4.38 -0.68 -10.61
C ALA A 411 5.73 -0.58 -11.36
N ALA A 412 6.32 0.60 -11.37
CA ALA A 412 7.65 0.86 -11.91
C ALA A 412 8.20 2.13 -11.27
N GLY A 413 9.44 2.11 -10.82
CA GLY A 413 10.03 3.28 -10.19
C GLY A 413 11.44 3.04 -9.69
N SER A 414 12.07 4.12 -9.26
CA SER A 414 13.33 4.03 -8.54
C SER A 414 13.11 3.24 -7.24
N PRO A 415 14.02 2.34 -6.86
CA PRO A 415 14.00 1.69 -5.55
C PRO A 415 13.91 2.67 -4.36
N ARG A 416 14.31 3.91 -4.57
CA ARG A 416 14.18 4.99 -3.58
C ARG A 416 12.77 5.58 -3.48
N ALA A 417 11.89 5.30 -4.45
CA ALA A 417 10.52 5.83 -4.42
C ALA A 417 9.81 5.46 -3.11
N LEU A 418 9.92 4.22 -2.64
CA LEU A 418 9.35 3.79 -1.37
C LEU A 418 9.83 4.60 -0.17
N ILE A 419 11.09 5.06 -0.19
CA ILE A 419 11.69 5.81 0.92
C ILE A 419 11.07 7.20 1.01
N TYR A 420 10.88 7.86 -0.14
CA TYR A 420 10.38 9.25 -0.22
C TYR A 420 8.86 9.33 -0.43
N ASP A 421 8.17 8.20 -0.67
CA ASP A 421 6.72 8.16 -0.76
C ASP A 421 6.10 8.50 0.61
N GLU A 422 5.02 9.24 0.63
CA GLU A 422 4.30 9.59 1.87
C GLU A 422 3.37 8.47 2.36
N ALA A 423 3.31 7.33 1.66
CA ALA A 423 2.43 6.23 2.00
C ALA A 423 2.75 5.65 3.38
N GLN A 424 1.71 5.49 4.18
CA GLN A 424 1.75 4.74 5.43
C GLN A 424 1.89 3.25 5.12
N LEU A 425 2.79 2.56 5.84
CA LEU A 425 3.10 1.15 5.57
C LEU A 425 2.53 0.18 6.61
N VAL A 426 2.00 0.69 7.72
CA VAL A 426 1.43 -0.13 8.81
C VAL A 426 0.27 -0.97 8.30
N HIS A 427 0.33 -2.27 8.52
CA HIS A 427 -0.68 -3.25 8.12
C HIS A 427 -1.01 -3.24 6.61
N LYS A 428 -0.03 -2.92 5.74
CA LYS A 428 -0.21 -2.94 4.29
C LYS A 428 0.56 -4.06 3.61
N VAL A 429 0.08 -4.43 2.43
CA VAL A 429 0.81 -5.25 1.46
C VAL A 429 1.55 -4.32 0.52
N LEU A 430 2.86 -4.39 0.54
CA LEU A 430 3.72 -3.68 -0.40
C LEU A 430 3.94 -4.56 -1.63
N VAL A 431 3.46 -4.11 -2.77
CA VAL A 431 3.50 -4.86 -4.03
C VAL A 431 4.54 -4.24 -4.96
N PHE A 432 5.56 -5.01 -5.31
CA PHE A 432 6.45 -4.67 -6.42
C PHE A 432 6.06 -5.49 -7.64
N GLY A 433 5.83 -4.84 -8.77
CA GLY A 433 5.40 -5.49 -10.01
C GLY A 433 6.39 -6.53 -10.51
N GLU A 434 7.69 -6.20 -10.45
CA GLU A 434 8.79 -7.14 -10.74
C GLU A 434 9.91 -6.96 -9.72
N ALA A 435 10.46 -8.07 -9.26
CA ALA A 435 11.55 -8.06 -8.28
C ALA A 435 12.84 -7.42 -8.83
N ASP A 436 12.97 -7.29 -10.13
CA ASP A 436 14.09 -6.59 -10.78
C ASP A 436 14.07 -5.07 -10.46
N SER A 437 12.93 -4.51 -10.03
CA SER A 437 12.82 -3.15 -9.53
C SER A 437 13.28 -2.99 -8.07
N LEU A 438 13.49 -4.10 -7.36
CA LEU A 438 14.08 -4.04 -6.02
C LEU A 438 15.57 -3.69 -6.13
N PRO A 439 16.09 -2.89 -5.19
CA PRO A 439 17.48 -2.47 -5.23
C PRO A 439 18.42 -3.67 -5.16
N ALA A 440 19.22 -3.85 -6.19
CA ALA A 440 20.26 -4.85 -6.25
C ALA A 440 21.55 -4.34 -5.57
N GLY A 441 22.30 -5.26 -4.96
CA GLY A 441 23.58 -4.97 -4.33
C GLY A 441 23.50 -4.84 -2.81
N GLU A 442 24.48 -5.44 -2.14
CA GLU A 442 24.55 -5.45 -0.67
C GLU A 442 24.86 -4.07 -0.09
N ASP A 443 25.60 -3.26 -0.84
CA ASP A 443 26.02 -1.91 -0.46
C ASP A 443 24.99 -0.81 -0.80
N ASN A 444 23.82 -1.19 -1.32
CA ASN A 444 22.79 -0.20 -1.66
C ASN A 444 22.00 0.21 -0.40
N PRO A 445 22.07 1.47 0.04
CA PRO A 445 21.38 1.93 1.24
C PRO A 445 19.84 1.73 1.16
N ALA A 446 19.24 1.85 -0.03
CA ALA A 446 17.82 1.61 -0.22
C ALA A 446 17.47 0.11 -0.03
N ALA A 447 18.35 -0.81 -0.44
CA ALA A 447 18.20 -2.23 -0.16
C ALA A 447 18.25 -2.51 1.34
N SER A 448 19.15 -1.84 2.08
CA SER A 448 19.23 -1.95 3.53
C SER A 448 17.98 -1.45 4.21
N ALA A 449 17.43 -0.29 3.80
CA ALA A 449 16.18 0.25 4.34
C ALA A 449 14.99 -0.70 4.14
N ILE A 450 14.88 -1.33 2.95
CA ILE A 450 13.85 -2.34 2.69
C ILE A 450 14.07 -3.57 3.56
N ARG A 451 15.32 -4.05 3.70
CA ARG A 451 15.62 -5.20 4.58
C ARG A 451 15.22 -4.94 6.03
N ASN A 452 15.47 -3.74 6.54
CA ASN A 452 15.06 -3.36 7.89
C ASN A 452 13.53 -3.33 8.02
N LEU A 453 12.81 -2.76 7.05
CA LEU A 453 11.35 -2.80 7.03
C LEU A 453 10.81 -4.23 7.10
N LEU A 454 11.40 -5.17 6.37
CA LEU A 454 10.96 -6.56 6.32
C LEU A 454 11.31 -7.34 7.58
N GLN A 455 12.42 -7.03 8.25
CA GLN A 455 12.91 -7.77 9.39
C GLN A 455 12.53 -7.14 10.72
N ASP A 456 12.73 -5.81 10.82
CA ASP A 456 12.61 -5.05 12.07
C ASP A 456 11.30 -4.26 12.12
N HIS A 457 10.43 -4.45 11.10
CA HIS A 457 9.13 -3.78 10.95
C HIS A 457 9.24 -2.26 10.96
N HIS A 458 10.38 -1.72 10.57
CA HIS A 458 10.62 -0.30 10.53
C HIS A 458 11.59 0.06 9.41
N LEU A 459 11.19 0.98 8.53
CA LEU A 459 12.09 1.54 7.54
C LEU A 459 12.80 2.75 8.14
N HIS A 460 14.11 2.66 8.27
CA HIS A 460 14.97 3.78 8.62
C HIS A 460 15.89 4.10 7.44
N TYR A 461 15.91 5.36 7.05
CA TYR A 461 16.79 5.83 6.00
C TYR A 461 17.30 7.22 6.34
N GLU A 462 18.60 7.39 6.28
CA GLU A 462 19.26 8.69 6.50
C GLU A 462 19.83 9.18 5.17
N VAL A 463 19.55 10.44 4.84
CA VAL A 463 20.10 11.08 3.65
C VAL A 463 20.70 12.43 4.01
N THR A 464 21.88 12.70 3.51
CA THR A 464 22.51 14.01 3.66
C THR A 464 21.94 14.96 2.62
N VAL A 465 21.25 15.98 3.07
CA VAL A 465 20.70 17.06 2.25
C VAL A 465 21.44 18.36 2.55
N ARG A 466 21.60 19.22 1.54
CA ARG A 466 22.14 20.54 1.76
C ARG A 466 21.01 21.44 2.25
N ASP A 467 21.16 21.96 3.44
CA ASP A 467 20.25 22.97 3.99
C ASP A 467 20.29 24.23 3.10
N PRO A 468 19.14 24.64 2.55
CA PRO A 468 19.10 25.80 1.63
C PRO A 468 19.46 27.12 2.30
N GLU A 469 19.29 27.25 3.62
CA GLU A 469 19.49 28.48 4.36
C GLU A 469 20.94 28.63 4.84
N THR A 470 21.48 27.57 5.43
CA THR A 470 22.83 27.60 6.00
C THR A 470 23.90 27.14 5.02
N GLY A 471 23.50 26.51 3.91
CA GLY A 471 24.40 25.89 2.96
C GLY A 471 25.19 24.69 3.51
N LYS A 472 24.97 24.33 4.77
CA LYS A 472 25.60 23.19 5.45
C LYS A 472 24.89 21.88 5.08
N HIS A 473 25.62 20.79 5.18
CA HIS A 473 25.03 19.47 5.06
C HIS A 473 24.37 19.08 6.38
N VAL A 474 23.08 18.71 6.31
CA VAL A 474 22.27 18.17 7.42
C VAL A 474 21.81 16.77 7.07
N VAL A 475 21.61 15.94 8.10
CA VAL A 475 21.06 14.59 7.91
C VAL A 475 19.54 14.68 8.03
N ASP A 476 18.85 14.34 6.95
CA ASP A 476 17.41 14.15 6.95
C ASP A 476 17.11 12.67 7.24
N ARG A 477 16.22 12.41 8.21
CA ARG A 477 15.90 11.07 8.72
C ARG A 477 14.48 10.70 8.32
N ILE A 478 14.37 9.68 7.48
CA ILE A 478 13.08 9.13 7.04
C ILE A 478 12.81 7.87 7.86
N SER A 479 11.68 7.86 8.53
CA SER A 479 11.25 6.78 9.44
C SER A 479 9.82 6.38 9.09
N LYS A 480 9.59 5.09 8.77
CA LYS A 480 8.26 4.57 8.45
C LYS A 480 8.01 3.27 9.21
N PRO A 481 7.02 3.26 10.10
CA PRO A 481 6.66 2.04 10.84
C PRO A 481 5.97 1.01 9.95
N GLY A 482 6.08 -0.29 10.36
CA GLY A 482 5.32 -1.43 9.89
C GLY A 482 4.43 -2.01 10.99
N PRO A 483 4.01 -3.26 10.91
CA PRO A 483 4.46 -4.29 9.97
C PRO A 483 3.93 -4.14 8.56
N THR A 484 4.69 -4.64 7.60
CA THR A 484 4.37 -4.61 6.17
C THR A 484 4.67 -5.97 5.56
N VAL A 485 3.80 -6.48 4.70
CA VAL A 485 4.05 -7.67 3.89
C VAL A 485 4.58 -7.25 2.53
N LEU A 486 5.69 -7.81 2.09
CA LEU A 486 6.18 -7.66 0.72
C LEU A 486 5.66 -8.80 -0.14
N VAL A 487 5.07 -8.47 -1.29
CA VAL A 487 4.77 -9.44 -2.35
C VAL A 487 5.33 -8.94 -3.68
N SER A 488 6.08 -9.79 -4.35
CA SER A 488 6.66 -9.47 -5.66
C SER A 488 6.66 -10.67 -6.59
N THR A 489 6.83 -10.43 -7.87
CA THR A 489 6.99 -11.47 -8.89
C THR A 489 8.39 -11.46 -9.46
N SER A 490 8.94 -12.62 -9.83
CA SER A 490 10.26 -12.70 -10.47
C SER A 490 10.40 -13.90 -11.40
N THR A 491 11.22 -13.75 -12.41
CA THR A 491 11.73 -14.88 -13.21
C THR A 491 13.07 -15.39 -12.72
N LYS A 492 13.72 -14.66 -11.82
CA LYS A 492 15.03 -14.95 -11.23
C LYS A 492 14.95 -14.97 -9.71
N ARG A 493 15.92 -15.61 -9.07
CA ARG A 493 16.09 -15.49 -7.62
C ARG A 493 16.61 -14.11 -7.23
N LEU A 494 16.18 -13.61 -6.09
CA LEU A 494 16.70 -12.36 -5.49
C LEU A 494 18.15 -12.53 -5.05
N GLY A 495 18.82 -11.41 -4.78
CA GLY A 495 20.13 -11.43 -4.14
C GLY A 495 20.09 -12.19 -2.80
N GLN A 496 21.19 -12.84 -2.43
CA GLN A 496 21.27 -13.81 -1.32
C GLN A 496 20.66 -13.32 0.00
N GLN A 497 20.90 -12.07 0.35
CA GLN A 497 20.39 -11.50 1.60
C GLN A 497 18.87 -11.26 1.60
N LEU A 498 18.30 -10.85 0.45
CA LEU A 498 16.87 -10.62 0.33
C LEU A 498 16.12 -11.95 0.17
N ASP A 499 16.71 -12.92 -0.57
CA ASP A 499 16.15 -14.26 -0.77
C ASP A 499 15.92 -15.01 0.55
N THR A 500 16.77 -14.79 1.55
CA THR A 500 16.56 -15.37 2.88
C THR A 500 15.42 -14.72 3.69
N ARG A 501 14.92 -13.55 3.28
CA ARG A 501 13.86 -12.80 3.96
C ARG A 501 12.49 -12.98 3.32
N VAL A 502 12.42 -13.54 2.13
CA VAL A 502 11.18 -13.84 1.42
C VAL A 502 10.93 -15.34 1.35
N PHE A 503 9.68 -15.74 1.24
CA PHE A 503 9.26 -17.10 0.98
C PHE A 503 9.03 -17.25 -0.52
N SER A 504 9.86 -18.02 -1.19
CA SER A 504 9.77 -18.20 -2.65
C SER A 504 8.70 -19.26 -2.96
N LEU A 505 7.66 -18.85 -3.64
CA LEU A 505 6.55 -19.68 -4.08
C LEU A 505 6.66 -19.91 -5.59
N GLU A 506 6.93 -21.13 -5.98
CA GLU A 506 7.00 -21.51 -7.39
C GLU A 506 5.59 -21.80 -7.92
N ILE A 507 5.18 -21.09 -8.97
CA ILE A 507 3.92 -21.35 -9.66
C ILE A 507 4.15 -22.45 -10.69
N ASN A 508 3.30 -23.47 -10.64
CA ASN A 508 3.36 -24.60 -11.55
C ASN A 508 3.11 -24.15 -13.00
N ASP A 509 4.01 -24.55 -13.89
CA ASP A 509 3.96 -24.29 -15.34
C ASP A 509 3.79 -25.60 -16.16
N GLY A 510 3.30 -26.66 -15.51
CA GLY A 510 3.04 -27.95 -16.14
C GLY A 510 1.88 -27.92 -17.15
N ALA A 511 1.88 -28.91 -18.08
CA ALA A 511 0.89 -28.97 -19.17
C ALA A 511 -0.58 -29.05 -18.70
N GLU A 512 -0.83 -29.65 -17.53
CA GLU A 512 -2.16 -29.73 -16.94
C GLU A 512 -2.64 -28.35 -16.48
N HIS A 513 -1.79 -27.62 -15.75
CA HIS A 513 -2.11 -26.25 -15.31
C HIS A 513 -2.38 -25.33 -16.50
N ILE A 514 -1.56 -25.42 -17.56
CA ILE A 514 -1.76 -24.63 -18.79
C ILE A 514 -3.11 -24.96 -19.44
N ARG A 515 -3.48 -26.24 -19.50
CA ARG A 515 -4.77 -26.68 -20.07
C ARG A 515 -5.96 -26.13 -19.25
N GLU A 516 -5.90 -26.24 -17.94
CA GLU A 516 -6.95 -25.72 -17.06
C GLU A 516 -7.06 -24.20 -17.16
N ALA A 517 -5.93 -23.48 -17.20
CA ALA A 517 -5.91 -22.02 -17.36
C ALA A 517 -6.52 -21.59 -18.71
N LEU A 518 -6.21 -22.30 -19.81
CA LEU A 518 -6.78 -22.01 -21.14
C LEU A 518 -8.29 -22.28 -21.17
N ASN A 519 -8.74 -23.38 -20.59
CA ASN A 519 -10.18 -23.68 -20.51
C ASN A 519 -10.91 -22.58 -19.72
N THR A 520 -10.38 -22.19 -18.56
CA THR A 520 -10.96 -21.12 -17.75
C THR A 520 -10.97 -19.77 -18.49
N GLN A 521 -9.91 -19.44 -19.24
CA GLN A 521 -9.90 -18.22 -20.06
C GLN A 521 -10.96 -18.27 -21.16
N ALA A 522 -11.19 -19.43 -21.78
CA ALA A 522 -12.25 -19.58 -22.79
C ALA A 522 -13.64 -19.42 -22.17
N GLU A 523 -13.86 -19.96 -20.99
CA GLU A 523 -15.12 -19.79 -20.25
C GLU A 523 -15.37 -18.32 -19.86
N LEU A 524 -14.34 -17.63 -19.42
CA LEU A 524 -14.43 -16.19 -19.06
C LEU A 524 -14.71 -15.30 -20.26
N GLU A 525 -14.23 -15.65 -21.45
CA GLU A 525 -14.53 -14.91 -22.68
C GLU A 525 -16.03 -15.00 -23.05
N LEU A 526 -16.68 -16.10 -22.68
CA LEU A 526 -18.10 -16.35 -22.92
C LEU A 526 -19.01 -15.84 -21.80
N ALA A 527 -18.46 -15.61 -20.62
CA ALA A 527 -19.19 -15.18 -19.43
C ALA A 527 -19.22 -13.64 -19.31
N GLU A 528 -20.23 -13.13 -18.61
CA GLU A 528 -20.19 -11.73 -18.16
C GLU A 528 -19.07 -11.54 -17.12
N ALA A 529 -18.46 -10.36 -17.13
CA ALA A 529 -17.40 -10.02 -16.20
C ALA A 529 -17.92 -10.09 -14.75
N LEU A 530 -17.32 -10.99 -13.95
CA LEU A 530 -17.67 -11.13 -12.55
C LEU A 530 -16.89 -10.13 -11.69
N GLU A 531 -17.62 -9.40 -10.87
CA GLU A 531 -17.03 -8.52 -9.86
C GLU A 531 -16.66 -9.33 -8.59
N PRO A 532 -15.61 -8.89 -7.87
CA PRO A 532 -15.25 -9.49 -6.60
C PRO A 532 -16.38 -9.34 -5.57
N ASP A 533 -16.55 -10.33 -4.71
CA ASP A 533 -17.52 -10.28 -3.62
C ASP A 533 -17.18 -9.13 -2.65
N GLY A 534 -18.06 -8.14 -2.58
CA GLY A 534 -17.94 -7.01 -1.67
C GLY A 534 -17.94 -7.42 -0.19
N GLY A 535 -18.54 -8.54 0.17
CA GLY A 535 -18.52 -9.10 1.52
C GLY A 535 -17.12 -9.59 1.93
N LEU A 536 -16.40 -10.26 1.02
CA LEU A 536 -15.00 -10.68 1.28
C LEU A 536 -14.05 -9.49 1.40
N ILE A 537 -14.22 -8.46 0.56
CA ILE A 537 -13.45 -7.22 0.66
C ILE A 537 -13.75 -6.51 1.98
N ALA A 538 -15.02 -6.38 2.34
CA ALA A 538 -15.45 -5.79 3.60
C ALA A 538 -14.93 -6.59 4.81
N TYR A 539 -14.88 -7.91 4.70
CA TYR A 539 -14.30 -8.77 5.74
C TYR A 539 -12.80 -8.48 5.98
N GLN A 540 -12.01 -8.35 4.92
CA GLN A 540 -10.61 -7.96 5.06
C GLN A 540 -10.44 -6.54 5.63
N GLY A 541 -11.32 -5.60 5.30
CA GLY A 541 -11.39 -4.28 5.89
C GLY A 541 -11.74 -4.32 7.39
N TYR A 542 -12.73 -5.12 7.77
CA TYR A 542 -13.11 -5.37 9.15
C TYR A 542 -11.94 -5.94 9.96
N LEU A 543 -11.26 -6.97 9.46
CA LEU A 543 -10.08 -7.54 10.10
C LEU A 543 -8.96 -6.50 10.25
N GLN A 544 -8.79 -5.61 9.27
CA GLN A 544 -7.78 -4.55 9.30
C GLN A 544 -8.09 -3.47 10.33
N LEU A 545 -9.35 -3.07 10.48
CA LEU A 545 -9.72 -2.11 11.52
C LEU A 545 -9.50 -2.65 12.95
N LEU A 546 -9.61 -3.97 13.12
CA LEU A 546 -9.37 -4.64 14.40
C LEU A 546 -7.89 -5.02 14.63
N ALA A 547 -7.00 -4.75 13.68
CA ALA A 547 -5.58 -5.02 13.84
C ALA A 547 -4.95 -4.07 14.90
N PRO A 548 -3.88 -4.53 15.58
CA PRO A 548 -3.15 -5.79 15.41
C PRO A 548 -3.81 -6.98 16.13
N TRP A 549 -3.84 -8.14 15.46
CA TRP A 549 -4.39 -9.37 16.02
C TRP A 549 -3.36 -10.14 16.86
N GLU A 550 -3.65 -10.35 18.13
CA GLU A 550 -2.87 -11.26 18.99
C GLU A 550 -3.38 -12.69 18.85
N VAL A 551 -2.50 -13.58 18.40
CA VAL A 551 -2.81 -15.00 18.24
C VAL A 551 -1.80 -15.86 18.97
N ARG A 552 -2.28 -16.88 19.67
CA ARG A 552 -1.46 -17.92 20.29
C ARG A 552 -1.57 -19.22 19.52
N VAL A 553 -0.46 -19.94 19.41
CA VAL A 553 -0.41 -21.31 18.87
C VAL A 553 -0.13 -22.25 20.03
N PRO A 554 -1.15 -22.94 20.59
CA PRO A 554 -0.99 -23.74 21.82
C PRO A 554 0.06 -24.84 21.67
N PHE A 555 0.12 -25.49 20.52
CA PHE A 555 1.02 -26.62 20.22
C PHE A 555 2.39 -26.19 19.67
N VAL A 556 2.79 -24.94 19.80
CA VAL A 556 4.04 -24.41 19.22
C VAL A 556 5.31 -25.11 19.75
N ARG A 557 5.31 -25.54 21.00
CA ARG A 557 6.47 -26.23 21.60
C ARG A 557 6.71 -27.60 20.96
N GLU A 558 5.64 -28.35 20.75
CA GLU A 558 5.72 -29.67 20.12
C GLU A 558 6.07 -29.56 18.63
N LEU A 559 5.44 -28.60 17.95
CA LEU A 559 5.76 -28.30 16.55
C LEU A 559 7.26 -27.95 16.40
N ALA A 560 7.81 -27.12 17.29
CA ALA A 560 9.22 -26.77 17.30
C ALA A 560 10.12 -27.99 17.59
N ARG A 561 9.71 -28.87 18.55
CA ARG A 561 10.44 -30.07 18.90
C ARG A 561 10.50 -31.05 17.73
N GLU A 562 9.38 -31.30 17.07
CA GLU A 562 9.32 -32.23 15.94
C GLU A 562 10.11 -31.72 14.74
N ILE A 563 10.03 -30.43 14.40
CA ILE A 563 10.84 -29.82 13.36
C ILE A 563 12.33 -29.87 13.73
N GLY A 564 12.67 -29.59 14.99
CA GLY A 564 14.05 -29.57 15.50
C GLY A 564 14.77 -30.92 15.40
N LYS A 565 14.03 -32.04 15.46
CA LYS A 565 14.61 -33.38 15.26
C LYS A 565 15.24 -33.59 13.88
N GLN A 566 14.77 -32.83 12.91
CA GLN A 566 15.11 -33.01 11.48
C GLN A 566 15.85 -31.80 10.90
N ALA A 567 15.96 -30.70 11.65
CA ALA A 567 16.51 -29.46 11.18
C ALA A 567 18.03 -29.49 11.08
N THR A 568 18.56 -29.39 9.87
CA THR A 568 20.01 -29.35 9.58
C THR A 568 20.47 -27.98 9.06
N VAL A 569 19.54 -27.14 8.60
CA VAL A 569 19.85 -25.86 7.94
C VAL A 569 19.41 -24.68 8.79
N PRO A 570 20.29 -23.68 9.10
CA PRO A 570 19.95 -22.52 9.92
C PRO A 570 18.76 -21.68 9.40
N ARG A 571 18.45 -21.74 8.11
CA ARG A 571 17.31 -21.06 7.50
C ARG A 571 15.97 -21.41 8.16
N ILE A 572 15.85 -22.63 8.69
CA ILE A 572 14.63 -23.11 9.36
C ILE A 572 14.17 -22.20 10.51
N LEU A 573 15.08 -21.51 11.19
CA LEU A 573 14.73 -20.58 12.27
C LEU A 573 13.84 -19.41 11.77
N ARG A 574 14.11 -18.89 10.58
CA ARG A 574 13.27 -17.86 9.95
C ARG A 574 12.00 -18.44 9.36
N ASP A 575 12.11 -19.59 8.72
CA ASP A 575 10.98 -20.25 8.08
C ASP A 575 9.98 -20.75 9.13
N PHE A 576 10.42 -21.11 10.33
CA PHE A 576 9.54 -21.43 11.45
C PHE A 576 8.70 -20.21 11.91
N ALA A 577 9.29 -19.03 11.99
CA ALA A 577 8.53 -17.80 12.31
C ALA A 577 7.44 -17.52 11.26
N ARG A 578 7.73 -17.74 9.96
CA ARG A 578 6.76 -17.61 8.86
C ARG A 578 5.67 -18.68 8.92
N LEU A 579 6.02 -19.91 9.23
CA LEU A 579 5.07 -21.00 9.45
C LEU A 579 4.07 -20.62 10.54
N LEU A 580 4.56 -20.11 11.67
CA LEU A 580 3.70 -19.62 12.75
C LEU A 580 2.80 -18.47 12.28
N SER A 581 3.31 -17.57 11.46
CA SER A 581 2.52 -16.45 10.92
C SER A 581 1.44 -16.91 9.94
N LEU A 582 1.68 -17.94 9.12
CA LEU A 582 0.64 -18.57 8.29
C LEU A 582 -0.44 -19.22 9.16
N ILE A 583 -0.08 -20.00 10.17
CA ILE A 583 -1.04 -20.62 11.11
C ILE A 583 -1.90 -19.54 11.78
N LYS A 584 -1.26 -18.48 12.28
CA LYS A 584 -1.95 -17.35 12.91
C LYS A 584 -2.88 -16.61 11.92
N ALA A 585 -2.46 -16.44 10.66
CA ALA A 585 -3.30 -15.81 9.64
C ALA A 585 -4.57 -16.63 9.36
N VAL A 586 -4.46 -17.96 9.31
CA VAL A 586 -5.64 -18.85 9.22
C VAL A 586 -6.56 -18.67 10.44
N ALA A 587 -5.98 -18.65 11.66
CA ALA A 587 -6.75 -18.45 12.88
C ALA A 587 -7.44 -17.07 12.93
N VAL A 588 -6.82 -16.00 12.40
CA VAL A 588 -7.46 -14.67 12.26
C VAL A 588 -8.65 -14.74 11.31
N ILE A 589 -8.50 -15.37 10.14
CA ILE A 589 -9.60 -15.51 9.19
C ILE A 589 -10.76 -16.34 9.80
N ARG A 590 -10.43 -17.29 10.67
CA ARG A 590 -11.42 -18.14 11.37
C ARG A 590 -11.75 -17.65 12.79
N HIS A 591 -11.44 -16.39 13.15
CA HIS A 591 -11.48 -15.92 14.55
C HIS A 591 -12.83 -16.09 15.25
N LYS A 592 -13.95 -16.05 14.49
CA LYS A 592 -15.30 -16.30 15.04
C LYS A 592 -15.52 -17.75 15.50
N HIS A 593 -14.77 -18.69 14.93
CA HIS A 593 -14.80 -20.12 15.26
C HIS A 593 -13.58 -20.55 16.11
N ARG A 594 -12.92 -19.60 16.75
CA ARG A 594 -11.75 -19.86 17.60
C ARG A 594 -12.02 -19.37 19.01
N SER A 595 -11.64 -20.17 19.98
CA SER A 595 -11.64 -19.75 21.38
C SER A 595 -10.60 -18.64 21.60
N LYS A 596 -10.85 -17.84 22.62
CA LYS A 596 -9.93 -16.82 23.08
C LYS A 596 -9.40 -17.22 24.48
N ASP A 597 -8.17 -16.84 24.79
CA ASP A 597 -7.63 -16.99 26.13
C ASP A 597 -8.13 -15.89 27.08
N GLY A 598 -7.79 -15.99 28.38
CA GLY A 598 -8.19 -15.01 29.39
C GLY A 598 -7.68 -13.58 29.18
N ARG A 599 -6.90 -13.33 28.11
CA ARG A 599 -6.47 -11.99 27.67
C ARG A 599 -7.09 -11.58 26.33
N GLY A 600 -8.13 -12.26 25.88
CA GLY A 600 -8.80 -11.98 24.62
C GLY A 600 -8.05 -12.40 23.35
N ARG A 601 -6.88 -13.09 23.46
CA ARG A 601 -6.08 -13.49 22.30
C ARG A 601 -6.67 -14.73 21.64
N VAL A 602 -6.71 -14.73 20.30
CA VAL A 602 -7.21 -15.86 19.50
C VAL A 602 -6.30 -17.08 19.69
N LEU A 603 -6.89 -18.26 19.91
CA LEU A 603 -6.16 -19.52 19.98
C LEU A 603 -6.25 -20.25 18.63
N ALA A 604 -5.12 -20.45 17.98
CA ALA A 604 -5.05 -21.27 16.77
C ALA A 604 -5.28 -22.76 17.11
N SER A 605 -5.97 -23.46 16.22
CA SER A 605 -6.25 -24.89 16.33
C SER A 605 -5.33 -25.74 15.48
N ILE A 606 -5.32 -27.05 15.71
CA ILE A 606 -4.63 -28.01 14.84
C ILE A 606 -5.17 -27.97 13.41
N GLU A 607 -6.45 -27.67 13.22
CA GLU A 607 -7.05 -27.55 11.89
C GLU A 607 -6.50 -26.32 11.11
N ASP A 608 -6.04 -25.28 11.81
CA ASP A 608 -5.34 -24.16 11.16
C ASP A 608 -3.96 -24.59 10.71
N TYR A 609 -3.26 -25.39 11.51
CA TYR A 609 -1.99 -25.99 11.10
C TYR A 609 -2.17 -27.01 9.98
N ARG A 610 -3.23 -27.84 10.00
CA ARG A 610 -3.52 -28.82 8.95
C ARG A 610 -3.61 -28.13 7.57
N LEU A 611 -4.37 -27.06 7.48
CA LEU A 611 -4.46 -26.31 6.21
C LEU A 611 -3.07 -25.78 5.77
N VAL A 612 -2.31 -25.23 6.69
CA VAL A 612 -0.96 -24.72 6.37
C VAL A 612 -0.03 -25.88 5.98
N TYR A 613 -0.11 -27.03 6.64
CA TYR A 613 0.64 -28.23 6.29
C TYR A 613 0.34 -28.69 4.86
N GLU A 614 -0.93 -28.75 4.46
CA GLU A 614 -1.35 -29.08 3.11
C GLU A 614 -0.83 -28.08 2.06
N LEU A 615 -0.84 -26.79 2.38
CA LEU A 615 -0.43 -25.74 1.45
C LEU A 615 1.08 -25.64 1.28
N VAL A 616 1.87 -25.77 2.35
CA VAL A 616 3.31 -25.46 2.32
C VAL A 616 4.21 -26.65 2.68
N GLY A 617 3.68 -27.82 3.01
CA GLY A 617 4.45 -28.97 3.46
C GLY A 617 5.58 -29.36 2.51
N GLN A 618 5.29 -29.48 1.20
CA GLN A 618 6.29 -29.78 0.18
C GLN A 618 7.36 -28.69 0.03
N MET A 619 7.01 -27.42 0.26
CA MET A 619 7.96 -26.31 0.19
C MET A 619 8.92 -26.34 1.38
N TYR A 620 8.42 -26.68 2.56
CA TYR A 620 9.25 -26.86 3.76
C TYR A 620 10.16 -28.06 3.67
N GLU A 621 9.71 -29.15 3.06
CA GLU A 621 10.55 -30.30 2.75
C GLU A 621 11.78 -29.87 1.95
N THR A 622 11.57 -29.09 0.89
CA THR A 622 12.64 -28.52 0.08
C THR A 622 13.58 -27.61 0.91
N THR A 623 13.04 -26.84 1.81
CA THR A 623 13.83 -25.90 2.63
C THR A 623 14.65 -26.63 3.70
N ILE A 624 14.10 -27.67 4.32
CA ILE A 624 14.75 -28.45 5.39
C ILE A 624 15.85 -29.34 4.78
N THR A 625 15.58 -29.98 3.64
CA THR A 625 16.49 -30.94 3.02
C THR A 625 17.42 -30.34 1.99
N GLY A 626 17.09 -29.14 1.44
CA GLY A 626 17.78 -28.56 0.28
C GLY A 626 17.44 -29.24 -1.05
N ALA A 627 16.71 -30.37 -1.05
CA ALA A 627 16.36 -31.16 -2.22
C ALA A 627 14.92 -30.92 -2.65
N SER A 628 14.71 -30.08 -3.67
CA SER A 628 13.38 -29.91 -4.26
C SER A 628 12.92 -31.20 -4.92
N GLN A 629 11.60 -31.40 -5.06
CA GLN A 629 11.05 -32.56 -5.75
C GLN A 629 11.67 -32.72 -7.15
N SER A 630 11.84 -31.63 -7.88
CA SER A 630 12.45 -31.63 -9.19
C SER A 630 13.92 -32.07 -9.20
N ILE A 631 14.65 -31.87 -8.10
CA ILE A 631 16.02 -32.41 -7.93
C ILE A 631 15.95 -33.88 -7.55
N ARG A 632 15.05 -34.27 -6.66
CA ARG A 632 14.81 -35.69 -6.30
C ARG A 632 14.47 -36.52 -7.53
N ASP A 633 13.57 -36.03 -8.39
CA ASP A 633 13.18 -36.66 -9.63
C ASP A 633 14.39 -36.91 -10.55
N VAL A 634 15.31 -35.94 -10.65
CA VAL A 634 16.52 -36.04 -11.47
C VAL A 634 17.49 -37.06 -10.89
N VAL A 635 17.71 -37.05 -9.57
CA VAL A 635 18.61 -38.05 -8.92
C VAL A 635 18.02 -39.45 -9.05
N GLN A 636 16.73 -39.63 -8.79
CA GLN A 636 16.04 -40.90 -8.99
C GLN A 636 16.01 -41.36 -10.46
N ALA A 637 15.93 -40.40 -11.41
CA ALA A 637 16.02 -40.74 -12.83
C ALA A 637 17.41 -41.33 -13.17
N VAL A 638 18.49 -40.73 -12.65
CA VAL A 638 19.86 -41.26 -12.81
C VAL A 638 19.96 -42.64 -12.14
N GLU A 639 19.47 -42.82 -10.94
CA GLU A 639 19.43 -44.10 -10.22
C GLU A 639 18.70 -45.19 -11.01
N LYS A 640 17.48 -44.86 -11.49
CA LYS A 640 16.63 -45.82 -12.27
C LYS A 640 17.14 -46.10 -13.67
N LEU A 641 18.02 -45.27 -14.23
CA LEU A 641 18.68 -45.57 -15.51
C LEU A 641 19.67 -46.72 -15.37
N GLY A 642 20.23 -46.95 -14.16
CA GLY A 642 21.12 -48.07 -13.88
C GLY A 642 22.37 -48.12 -14.75
N MET A 643 22.71 -47.04 -15.45
CA MET A 643 23.86 -46.90 -16.31
C MET A 643 25.07 -46.50 -15.48
N GLU A 644 26.26 -47.07 -15.83
CA GLU A 644 27.49 -46.57 -15.20
C GLU A 644 27.72 -45.07 -15.43
N GLU A 645 27.17 -44.54 -16.53
CA GLU A 645 27.27 -43.14 -16.91
C GLU A 645 25.96 -42.68 -17.61
N ALA A 646 25.15 -41.90 -16.93
CA ALA A 646 23.93 -41.31 -17.50
C ALA A 646 24.22 -39.90 -18.06
N THR A 647 23.58 -39.53 -19.17
CA THR A 647 23.70 -38.18 -19.72
C THR A 647 22.47 -37.31 -19.37
N VAL A 648 22.62 -36.00 -19.50
CA VAL A 648 21.48 -35.04 -19.31
C VAL A 648 20.35 -35.34 -20.31
N VAL A 649 20.68 -35.89 -21.49
CA VAL A 649 19.66 -36.24 -22.50
C VAL A 649 18.84 -37.45 -22.04
N ASP A 650 19.47 -38.42 -21.41
CA ASP A 650 18.78 -39.59 -20.88
C ASP A 650 17.85 -39.24 -19.73
N VAL A 651 18.33 -38.37 -18.84
CA VAL A 651 17.50 -37.81 -17.76
C VAL A 651 16.30 -37.00 -18.32
N ALA A 652 16.53 -36.18 -19.36
CA ALA A 652 15.47 -35.42 -20.01
C ALA A 652 14.39 -36.32 -20.62
N LYS A 653 14.82 -37.38 -21.35
CA LYS A 653 13.92 -38.38 -21.92
C LYS A 653 13.14 -39.13 -20.85
N ARG A 654 13.82 -39.56 -19.77
CA ARG A 654 13.18 -40.29 -18.66
C ARG A 654 12.11 -39.51 -17.96
N LEU A 655 12.34 -38.18 -17.77
CA LEU A 655 11.42 -37.29 -17.09
C LEU A 655 10.39 -36.59 -17.99
N GLY A 656 10.48 -36.82 -19.33
CA GLY A 656 9.59 -36.13 -20.27
C GLY A 656 9.76 -34.61 -20.32
N ILE A 657 10.94 -34.08 -19.99
CA ILE A 657 11.24 -32.66 -19.95
C ILE A 657 12.27 -32.26 -21.03
N ASN A 658 12.31 -30.96 -21.35
CA ASN A 658 13.32 -30.49 -22.31
C ASN A 658 14.74 -30.51 -21.72
N LYS A 659 15.74 -30.61 -22.60
CA LYS A 659 17.15 -30.72 -22.24
C LYS A 659 17.65 -29.56 -21.38
N SER A 660 17.20 -28.35 -21.64
CA SER A 660 17.62 -27.15 -20.85
C SER A 660 17.09 -27.17 -19.41
N THR A 661 15.87 -27.63 -19.23
CA THR A 661 15.28 -27.85 -17.90
C THR A 661 15.99 -28.96 -17.15
N ALA A 662 16.24 -30.12 -17.82
CA ALA A 662 17.02 -31.22 -17.25
C ALA A 662 18.41 -30.75 -16.82
N TRP A 663 19.13 -30.04 -17.69
CA TRP A 663 20.45 -29.51 -17.36
C TRP A 663 20.46 -28.59 -16.14
N ARG A 664 19.50 -27.69 -16.03
CA ARG A 664 19.38 -26.79 -14.89
C ARG A 664 19.18 -27.56 -13.58
N ARG A 665 18.32 -28.59 -13.58
CA ARG A 665 18.04 -29.44 -12.41
C ARG A 665 19.25 -30.30 -12.06
N VAL A 666 19.90 -30.91 -13.05
CA VAL A 666 21.15 -31.70 -12.90
C VAL A 666 22.26 -30.82 -12.31
N LYS A 667 22.44 -29.60 -12.83
CA LYS A 667 23.46 -28.67 -12.32
C LYS A 667 23.20 -28.29 -10.86
N ALA A 668 21.93 -28.18 -10.45
CA ALA A 668 21.59 -27.97 -9.07
C ALA A 668 21.91 -29.18 -8.18
N ALA A 669 21.60 -30.40 -8.64
CA ALA A 669 21.93 -31.63 -7.93
C ALA A 669 23.46 -31.82 -7.77
N ILE A 670 24.24 -31.50 -8.81
CA ILE A 670 25.71 -31.54 -8.75
C ILE A 670 26.27 -30.54 -7.73
N ARG A 671 25.72 -29.33 -7.68
CA ARG A 671 26.16 -28.32 -6.70
C ARG A 671 25.92 -28.72 -5.23
N GLN A 672 24.93 -29.57 -5.01
CA GLN A 672 24.59 -30.09 -3.68
C GLN A 672 25.30 -31.43 -3.37
N GLY A 673 26.07 -31.97 -4.30
CA GLY A 673 26.80 -33.21 -4.10
C GLY A 673 26.00 -34.52 -4.36
N TRP A 674 24.69 -34.44 -4.66
CA TRP A 674 23.83 -35.61 -4.90
C TRP A 674 24.06 -36.28 -6.25
N LEU A 675 24.63 -35.56 -7.21
CA LEU A 675 25.14 -36.08 -8.46
C LEU A 675 26.58 -35.61 -8.67
N ILE A 676 27.36 -36.44 -9.29
CA ILE A 676 28.76 -36.17 -9.68
C ILE A 676 28.82 -36.17 -11.19
N ASN A 677 29.45 -35.16 -11.79
CA ASN A 677 29.80 -35.16 -13.17
C ASN A 677 31.24 -35.67 -13.30
N THR A 678 31.42 -36.84 -13.89
CA THR A 678 32.73 -37.48 -14.09
C THR A 678 33.43 -36.98 -15.35
N GLU A 679 32.73 -36.33 -16.28
CA GLU A 679 33.35 -35.75 -17.48
C GLU A 679 34.01 -34.39 -17.15
N THR A 680 35.29 -34.31 -17.31
CA THR A 680 36.11 -33.11 -17.03
C THR A 680 36.46 -32.30 -18.27
N ARG A 681 36.32 -32.91 -19.48
CA ARG A 681 36.67 -32.24 -20.73
C ARG A 681 35.65 -31.20 -21.12
N ARG A 682 36.12 -30.01 -21.40
CA ARG A 682 35.25 -28.89 -21.79
C ARG A 682 34.62 -29.17 -23.18
N GLY A 683 33.27 -29.06 -23.26
CA GLY A 683 32.54 -29.24 -24.50
C GLY A 683 31.95 -30.65 -24.71
N PHE A 684 32.30 -31.60 -23.84
CA PHE A 684 31.72 -32.94 -23.88
C PHE A 684 30.42 -33.01 -23.05
N PRO A 685 29.49 -33.94 -23.37
CA PRO A 685 28.29 -34.15 -22.57
C PRO A 685 28.66 -34.57 -21.14
N ALA A 686 27.91 -34.05 -20.16
CA ALA A 686 28.11 -34.46 -18.78
C ALA A 686 27.82 -35.97 -18.61
N SER A 687 28.71 -36.65 -17.92
CA SER A 687 28.58 -38.04 -17.49
C SER A 687 28.22 -38.05 -16.02
N LEU A 688 27.01 -38.52 -15.67
CA LEU A 688 26.39 -38.35 -14.36
C LEU A 688 26.47 -39.68 -13.59
N LYS A 689 26.98 -39.61 -12.36
CA LYS A 689 26.93 -40.67 -11.35
C LYS A 689 26.21 -40.18 -10.10
N LEU A 690 25.67 -41.11 -9.30
CA LEU A 690 25.15 -40.81 -7.97
C LEU A 690 26.30 -40.32 -7.09
N GLY A 691 26.04 -39.26 -6.33
CA GLY A 691 26.93 -38.72 -5.32
C GLY A 691 26.47 -39.12 -3.92
N ASP A 692 26.43 -38.14 -3.00
CA ASP A 692 25.92 -38.34 -1.64
C ASP A 692 24.43 -38.78 -1.68
N PRO A 693 24.00 -39.65 -0.76
CA PRO A 693 22.60 -40.05 -0.68
C PRO A 693 21.69 -38.84 -0.45
N LEU A 694 20.54 -38.83 -1.14
CA LEU A 694 19.53 -37.83 -0.88
C LEU A 694 19.13 -37.90 0.60
N PRO A 695 18.98 -36.73 1.29
CA PRO A 695 18.50 -36.74 2.63
C PRO A 695 17.10 -37.39 2.70
N GLU A 696 16.84 -38.17 3.76
CA GLU A 696 15.52 -38.72 4.01
C GLU A 696 14.47 -37.58 3.97
N VAL A 697 13.23 -37.94 3.59
CA VAL A 697 12.14 -36.96 3.47
C VAL A 697 11.87 -36.37 4.85
N ALA A 698 12.49 -35.22 5.10
CA ALA A 698 12.25 -34.43 6.30
C ALA A 698 11.24 -33.33 5.93
N GLY A 699 10.05 -33.38 6.49
CA GLY A 699 8.96 -32.43 6.21
C GLY A 699 8.42 -31.82 7.49
N LEU A 700 7.39 -31.02 7.35
CA LEU A 700 6.61 -30.60 8.51
C LEU A 700 5.99 -31.81 9.19
N PRO A 701 5.90 -31.84 10.53
CA PRO A 701 5.26 -32.93 11.25
C PRO A 701 3.78 -33.08 10.88
N ASP A 702 3.33 -34.32 10.73
CA ASP A 702 1.94 -34.63 10.48
C ASP A 702 1.06 -34.01 11.58
N PRO A 703 -0.03 -33.30 11.25
CA PRO A 703 -0.97 -32.72 12.22
C PRO A 703 -1.50 -33.73 13.25
N GLU A 704 -1.66 -34.99 12.87
CA GLU A 704 -2.14 -36.05 13.77
C GLU A 704 -1.17 -36.33 14.92
N ARG A 705 0.14 -36.16 14.69
CA ARG A 705 1.16 -36.30 15.75
C ARG A 705 1.11 -35.19 16.79
N LEU A 706 0.46 -34.09 16.44
CA LEU A 706 0.29 -32.93 17.34
C LEU A 706 -1.08 -32.95 18.04
N ARG A 707 -1.99 -33.87 17.66
CA ARG A 707 -3.26 -34.12 18.37
C ARG A 707 -2.96 -34.80 19.71
N GLY A 708 -3.42 -34.25 20.79
CA GLY A 708 -3.23 -34.81 22.12
C GLY A 708 -2.33 -33.98 23.01
N PHE A 709 -1.64 -33.02 22.48
CA PHE A 709 -0.93 -32.03 23.24
C PHE A 709 -1.85 -30.83 23.55
N ASN A 710 -2.81 -31.04 24.46
CA ASN A 710 -3.56 -29.95 25.09
C ASN A 710 -2.61 -29.21 26.02
N TYR A 711 -1.96 -28.19 25.54
CA TYR A 711 -1.09 -27.36 26.36
C TYR A 711 -1.87 -26.42 27.22
N GLY A 712 -1.81 -26.75 28.50
CA GLY A 712 -2.12 -25.86 29.57
C GLY A 712 -3.53 -25.29 29.46
N THR A 713 -4.46 -25.95 30.10
CA THR A 713 -5.41 -25.21 30.93
C THR A 713 -4.58 -24.15 31.66
N VAL A 714 -4.47 -22.96 31.05
CA VAL A 714 -4.26 -21.78 31.85
C VAL A 714 -5.47 -21.78 32.75
N GLU A 715 -5.24 -21.99 34.04
CA GLU A 715 -6.20 -22.03 35.10
C GLU A 715 -7.32 -21.02 34.81
N ALA A 716 -8.45 -21.54 34.31
CA ALA A 716 -9.71 -20.91 34.49
C ALA A 716 -9.96 -21.08 36.00
N THR A 717 -9.82 -20.02 36.73
CA THR A 717 -10.36 -19.94 38.09
C THR A 717 -11.82 -20.31 38.00
N GLU A 718 -12.12 -21.56 38.39
CA GLU A 718 -13.49 -22.03 38.58
C GLU A 718 -14.12 -21.16 39.66
N THR A 719 -15.09 -20.34 39.26
CA THR A 719 -16.19 -20.03 40.17
C THR A 719 -17.31 -21.00 39.86
N ALA A 720 -17.53 -21.86 40.83
CA ALA A 720 -18.51 -22.94 40.82
C ALA A 720 -19.95 -22.45 40.80
N THR A 721 -20.80 -23.44 40.46
CA THR A 721 -22.27 -23.57 40.66
C THR A 721 -23.13 -23.02 39.56
N ASP A 722 -24.03 -23.74 38.87
CA ASP A 722 -24.93 -24.79 39.38
C ASP A 722 -25.46 -25.67 38.24
N GLN A 723 -25.80 -26.89 38.60
CA GLN A 723 -26.46 -27.92 37.79
C GLN A 723 -27.91 -27.56 37.46
N HIS A 724 -28.39 -27.87 36.24
CA HIS A 724 -29.57 -28.70 36.04
C HIS A 724 -29.72 -29.19 34.58
N PRO A 725 -30.20 -30.40 34.36
CA PRO A 725 -30.29 -31.01 33.04
C PRO A 725 -31.66 -30.89 32.42
N GLY A 726 -31.72 -30.91 31.07
CA GLY A 726 -32.88 -31.43 30.31
C GLY A 726 -33.55 -30.46 29.38
N LYS A 727 -33.40 -30.67 28.12
CA LYS A 727 -34.36 -31.07 27.10
C LYS A 727 -33.93 -30.66 25.71
N THR A 728 -33.88 -31.65 24.87
CA THR A 728 -33.86 -31.57 23.41
C THR A 728 -35.06 -30.77 22.88
N ASP A 729 -34.77 -29.85 21.93
CA ASP A 729 -35.74 -29.57 20.87
C ASP A 729 -34.99 -29.06 19.61
N ASP A 730 -35.22 -29.77 18.54
CA ASP A 730 -34.84 -29.44 17.19
C ASP A 730 -35.71 -28.27 16.69
N SER A 731 -35.08 -27.17 16.30
CA SER A 731 -35.69 -26.27 15.33
C SER A 731 -34.62 -25.44 14.62
N VAL A 732 -34.66 -25.52 13.31
CA VAL A 732 -33.90 -24.69 12.35
C VAL A 732 -34.18 -23.22 12.64
N GLY A 733 -33.16 -22.50 13.17
CA GLY A 733 -33.27 -21.07 13.49
C GLY A 733 -32.26 -20.27 12.71
N GLY A 734 -32.75 -19.31 11.96
CA GLY A 734 -31.93 -18.32 11.27
C GLY A 734 -30.97 -17.59 12.21
N CYS A 735 -29.81 -17.21 11.70
CA CYS A 735 -28.78 -16.44 12.38
C CYS A 735 -29.34 -15.06 12.78
N ALA A 736 -30.00 -14.97 13.93
CA ALA A 736 -30.36 -13.72 14.54
C ALA A 736 -29.18 -13.21 15.34
N VAL A 737 -28.63 -12.06 14.93
CA VAL A 737 -27.63 -11.31 15.70
C VAL A 737 -28.31 -10.81 16.96
N ALA A 738 -28.05 -11.47 18.09
CA ALA A 738 -28.42 -10.93 19.39
C ALA A 738 -27.55 -9.69 19.67
N PRO A 739 -28.08 -8.64 20.28
CA PRO A 739 -27.29 -7.50 20.72
C PRO A 739 -26.40 -7.97 21.88
N GLU A 740 -25.09 -8.08 21.61
CA GLU A 740 -24.10 -8.20 22.69
C GLU A 740 -24.07 -6.86 23.43
N THR A 741 -24.33 -6.89 24.72
CA THR A 741 -24.09 -5.79 25.64
C THR A 741 -22.58 -5.51 25.64
N ASP A 742 -22.20 -4.32 25.20
CA ASP A 742 -20.87 -3.77 25.32
C ASP A 742 -20.52 -3.59 26.80
N ASP A 743 -19.75 -4.50 27.35
CA ASP A 743 -18.98 -4.24 28.54
C ASP A 743 -17.64 -4.99 28.45
N ASP A 744 -16.56 -4.20 28.48
CA ASP A 744 -15.18 -4.57 28.74
C ASP A 744 -14.41 -5.37 27.66
N ASP A 745 -13.95 -4.69 26.61
CA ASP A 745 -12.82 -5.13 25.80
C ASP A 745 -11.49 -4.51 26.34
N PRO A 746 -10.63 -5.28 27.05
CA PRO A 746 -9.41 -4.73 27.66
C PRO A 746 -8.29 -4.39 26.67
N LEU A 747 -8.52 -4.56 25.36
CA LEU A 747 -7.48 -4.34 24.35
C LEU A 747 -7.28 -2.86 23.94
N VAL A 748 -8.16 -1.95 24.35
CA VAL A 748 -8.11 -0.55 23.94
C VAL A 748 -7.13 0.31 24.74
N LEU A 749 -6.65 -0.17 25.89
CA LEU A 749 -5.83 0.65 26.83
C LEU A 749 -4.31 0.59 26.61
N LYS A 750 -3.79 -0.10 25.59
CA LYS A 750 -2.32 -0.25 25.39
C LYS A 750 -1.74 0.36 24.10
N ALA A 751 -2.52 1.07 23.32
CA ALA A 751 -2.03 1.75 22.11
C ALA A 751 -1.55 3.19 22.33
N GLY A 752 -1.38 3.61 23.54
CA GLY A 752 -0.98 4.97 23.87
C GLY A 752 0.18 5.03 24.84
N LEU A 753 1.35 4.49 24.51
CA LEU A 753 2.64 4.83 25.13
C LEU A 753 3.72 3.90 24.53
N ILE A 754 4.31 4.29 23.45
CA ILE A 754 5.77 4.27 23.17
C ILE A 754 5.96 5.08 21.87
#